data_940bcde30dd92900a5e7481c3bd845c9
#
_entry.id   940bcde30dd92900a5e7481c3bd845c9
#
_cell.length_a   1.000
_cell.length_b   1.000
_cell.length_c   1.000
_cell.angle_alpha   90.00
_cell.angle_beta   90.00
_cell.angle_gamma   90.00
#
_symmetry.space_group_name_H-M   'P 1'
#
loop_
_entity.id
_entity.type
_entity.pdbx_description
1 polymer ?
#
loop_
_entity_poly.entity_id
_entity_poly.type
_entity_poly.pdbx_seq_one_letter_code
_entity_poly.pdbx_strand_id
1 'polypeptide(L)'
;MLNFLKKQNVENKAEKLNEIYGKLKEYTHFDELKEERKEQLRNIVKKYGYLNYPHLKVLEELSAAETLCALEIKWENNGVFKDGKFTFKNDEVSPLARNHVKNGDWLKKEGHDIKLINLAALGNGNYSETPGKFFDWVKQILILPTGDLKRNIFDTTIYLIPFQERNFGCAYLPTSSSVSKELNDKNIEDNLHFNVKEQVQLFIELAQLAGHPVIYDVLPQAGRFEKIVLANPNIARWYDINYLIDKISQKLDEITPELEKDFAKEDIEVTKTLYKQMLKSGAGDFSAKYKEIYEKIDLILEDYKKEISEELSKKDEQEKLVKKVKEVISKALNTKNKHLTEDDINDKVIMELTNNGLWTVPGGAWCSAGVPAFQKMSECGSYPLFKHYDYEGKDVTKLANLDCQTPYYFVCLENGKFNNKVIEIFIKHLEKFQEDYNFDGFRIDHVDHIVDKFSQKDGTPISYRAPWKILSELNKHMKNKIPYFATLAEYMLWDKYYKEYHEDMHFDVLWGNDIPCQSDKTPENIMLDNQELTNYNVSLKDKNYLSFLKTYNNQDGEFEAFDRYPTQLGENGAIFKWFKYKFLSGGKFANRPVLYVDGDETFTKGEVEKTVGSEISMRRNKNYHFFNRFDSVNRLAKSFEAVTEGEAQIITQEDDGYVCWLISKETLKTALLVVANYQAPTEYFTKENENGESITELKYGQDIFDKSISIPGDYKAVAEYVFNGEDFERTDFANKETDLKFNKLYPSQFKIFELQR
;
A
#
# COMPACT_ATOMS: atom_id res chain seq x y z
N MET A 1 -12.32 30.06 -9.97
CA MET A 1 -13.43 29.20 -10.41
C MET A 1 -13.88 28.20 -9.33
N LEU A 2 -12.97 27.64 -8.51
CA LEU A 2 -13.29 26.70 -7.41
C LEU A 2 -14.12 27.29 -6.24
N ASN A 3 -14.13 28.60 -6.02
CA ASN A 3 -15.00 29.23 -5.00
C ASN A 3 -16.47 29.36 -5.43
N PHE A 4 -16.80 29.08 -6.67
CA PHE A 4 -18.16 29.10 -7.20
C PHE A 4 -18.93 27.81 -6.86
N LEU A 5 -18.21 26.71 -6.59
CA LEU A 5 -18.78 25.38 -6.31
C LEU A 5 -19.24 25.19 -4.85
N LYS A 6 -18.88 26.06 -3.92
CA LYS A 6 -19.24 25.94 -2.50
C LYS A 6 -20.55 26.59 -2.05
N LYS A 7 -21.30 27.25 -2.94
CA LYS A 7 -22.51 28.01 -2.57
C LYS A 7 -23.65 28.05 -3.60
N GLN A 8 -23.72 27.15 -4.54
CA GLN A 8 -24.90 27.05 -5.40
C GLN A 8 -25.41 25.64 -5.39
N ASN A 9 -26.68 25.49 -5.05
CA ASN A 9 -27.61 24.38 -5.25
C ASN A 9 -26.95 23.02 -5.50
N VAL A 10 -27.36 22.01 -4.79
CA VAL A 10 -27.05 20.59 -5.03
C VAL A 10 -27.35 20.31 -6.51
N GLU A 11 -26.39 20.65 -7.39
CA GLU A 11 -26.40 20.16 -8.77
C GLU A 11 -26.28 18.64 -8.65
N ASN A 12 -27.26 17.97 -9.17
CA ASN A 12 -27.33 16.52 -9.21
C ASN A 12 -26.02 15.97 -9.80
N LYS A 13 -25.24 15.27 -8.99
CA LYS A 13 -23.91 14.74 -9.41
C LYS A 13 -24.02 13.87 -10.66
N ALA A 14 -25.16 13.16 -10.83
CA ALA A 14 -25.44 12.39 -12.03
C ALA A 14 -25.56 13.28 -13.28
N GLU A 15 -26.17 14.46 -13.17
CA GLU A 15 -26.26 15.41 -14.29
C GLU A 15 -24.87 15.92 -14.71
N LYS A 16 -24.03 16.28 -13.75
CA LYS A 16 -22.65 16.68 -14.01
C LYS A 16 -21.84 15.57 -14.68
N LEU A 17 -21.96 14.34 -14.19
CA LEU A 17 -21.29 13.19 -14.81
C LEU A 17 -21.82 12.88 -16.21
N ASN A 18 -23.10 13.09 -16.46
CA ASN A 18 -23.66 12.97 -17.81
C ASN A 18 -23.10 14.01 -18.78
N GLU A 19 -22.89 15.23 -18.33
CA GLU A 19 -22.22 16.26 -19.12
C GLU A 19 -20.77 15.86 -19.44
N ILE A 20 -20.02 15.43 -18.42
CA ILE A 20 -18.64 14.96 -18.58
C ILE A 20 -18.58 13.76 -19.53
N TYR A 21 -19.48 12.79 -19.35
CA TYR A 21 -19.54 11.60 -20.16
C TYR A 21 -19.90 11.92 -21.63
N GLY A 22 -20.78 12.90 -21.84
CA GLY A 22 -21.08 13.43 -23.18
C GLY A 22 -19.83 14.00 -23.87
N LYS A 23 -19.03 14.79 -23.16
CA LYS A 23 -17.74 15.32 -23.66
C LYS A 23 -16.73 14.19 -23.95
N LEU A 24 -16.66 13.18 -23.10
CA LEU A 24 -15.81 12.01 -23.33
C LEU A 24 -16.25 11.23 -24.59
N LYS A 25 -17.56 11.04 -24.80
CA LYS A 25 -18.08 10.39 -26.01
C LYS A 25 -17.72 11.16 -27.27
N GLU A 26 -17.90 12.48 -27.27
CA GLU A 26 -17.54 13.35 -28.38
C GLU A 26 -16.02 13.27 -28.67
N TYR A 27 -15.19 13.44 -27.64
CA TYR A 27 -13.73 13.39 -27.74
C TYR A 27 -13.22 12.06 -28.29
N THR A 28 -13.81 10.95 -27.87
CA THR A 28 -13.42 9.60 -28.27
C THR A 28 -14.04 9.14 -29.59
N HIS A 29 -14.87 9.94 -30.22
CA HIS A 29 -15.65 9.55 -31.39
C HIS A 29 -16.53 8.32 -31.15
N PHE A 30 -17.12 8.21 -29.96
CA PHE A 30 -17.90 7.07 -29.52
C PHE A 30 -19.05 6.70 -30.48
N ASP A 31 -19.70 7.71 -31.06
CA ASP A 31 -20.84 7.52 -31.97
C ASP A 31 -20.42 6.99 -33.36
N GLU A 32 -19.12 7.04 -33.69
CA GLU A 32 -18.57 6.45 -34.91
C GLU A 32 -18.36 4.92 -34.79
N LEU A 33 -18.44 4.36 -33.56
CA LEU A 33 -18.36 2.91 -33.35
C LEU A 33 -19.55 2.21 -34.02
N LYS A 34 -19.24 1.22 -34.84
CA LYS A 34 -20.26 0.38 -35.48
C LYS A 34 -21.08 -0.37 -34.42
N GLU A 35 -22.40 -0.45 -34.60
CA GLU A 35 -23.29 -1.15 -33.66
C GLU A 35 -22.90 -2.62 -33.46
N GLU A 36 -22.45 -3.30 -34.52
CA GLU A 36 -21.92 -4.65 -34.41
C GLU A 36 -20.75 -4.77 -33.42
N ARG A 37 -19.83 -3.77 -33.44
CA ARG A 37 -18.71 -3.74 -32.52
C ARG A 37 -19.14 -3.41 -31.09
N LYS A 38 -20.04 -2.48 -30.90
CA LYS A 38 -20.62 -2.17 -29.59
C LYS A 38 -21.28 -3.41 -28.98
N GLU A 39 -22.09 -4.13 -29.76
CA GLU A 39 -22.75 -5.34 -29.30
C GLU A 39 -21.74 -6.46 -28.97
N GLN A 40 -20.70 -6.61 -29.78
CA GLN A 40 -19.62 -7.56 -29.51
C GLN A 40 -18.94 -7.27 -28.15
N LEU A 41 -18.55 -6.01 -27.90
CA LEU A 41 -17.90 -5.61 -26.64
C LEU A 41 -18.84 -5.80 -25.45
N ARG A 42 -20.11 -5.44 -25.59
CA ARG A 42 -21.13 -5.66 -24.56
C ARG A 42 -21.29 -7.14 -24.22
N ASN A 43 -21.35 -8.00 -25.22
CA ASN A 43 -21.49 -9.44 -25.01
C ASN A 43 -20.29 -10.06 -24.31
N ILE A 44 -19.07 -9.59 -24.59
CA ILE A 44 -17.86 -10.02 -23.91
C ILE A 44 -17.94 -9.70 -22.41
N VAL A 45 -18.25 -8.45 -22.06
CA VAL A 45 -18.35 -8.03 -20.66
C VAL A 45 -19.56 -8.60 -19.94
N LYS A 46 -20.68 -8.77 -20.65
CA LYS A 46 -21.96 -9.22 -20.07
C LYS A 46 -21.89 -10.61 -19.46
N LYS A 47 -21.08 -11.50 -20.01
CA LYS A 47 -21.03 -12.91 -19.58
C LYS A 47 -20.62 -13.03 -18.10
N TYR A 48 -19.63 -12.23 -17.65
CA TYR A 48 -19.10 -12.27 -16.29
C TYR A 48 -19.20 -10.93 -15.55
N GLY A 49 -19.63 -9.85 -16.21
CA GLY A 49 -19.63 -8.51 -15.65
C GLY A 49 -18.27 -7.79 -15.75
N TYR A 50 -17.27 -8.42 -16.36
CA TYR A 50 -15.93 -7.89 -16.57
C TYR A 50 -15.22 -8.63 -17.71
N LEU A 51 -14.08 -8.11 -18.17
CA LEU A 51 -13.24 -8.78 -19.17
C LEU A 51 -12.45 -9.91 -18.51
N ASN A 52 -12.77 -11.14 -18.90
CA ASN A 52 -12.03 -12.31 -18.47
C ASN A 52 -11.30 -12.97 -19.65
N TYR A 53 -10.58 -14.05 -19.38
CA TYR A 53 -10.03 -14.88 -20.44
C TYR A 53 -11.16 -15.50 -21.31
N PRO A 54 -11.02 -15.61 -22.64
CA PRO A 54 -9.83 -15.24 -23.44
C PRO A 54 -9.80 -13.77 -23.87
N HIS A 55 -10.65 -12.93 -23.34
CA HIS A 55 -10.86 -11.55 -23.80
C HIS A 55 -9.87 -10.53 -23.22
N LEU A 56 -9.05 -10.91 -22.25
CA LEU A 56 -8.03 -10.03 -21.67
C LEU A 56 -7.07 -9.46 -22.73
N LYS A 57 -6.74 -10.24 -23.74
CA LYS A 57 -5.95 -9.79 -24.88
C LYS A 57 -6.54 -8.58 -25.59
N VAL A 58 -7.88 -8.48 -25.60
CA VAL A 58 -8.60 -7.37 -26.23
C VAL A 58 -8.35 -6.06 -25.49
N LEU A 59 -8.09 -6.11 -24.18
CA LEU A 59 -7.91 -4.92 -23.33
C LEU A 59 -6.83 -3.97 -23.87
N GLU A 60 -5.72 -4.51 -24.35
CA GLU A 60 -4.60 -3.72 -24.84
C GLU A 60 -4.93 -2.99 -26.15
N GLU A 61 -5.78 -3.62 -26.98
CA GLU A 61 -6.16 -3.13 -28.30
C GLU A 61 -7.35 -2.19 -28.27
N LEU A 62 -8.07 -2.08 -27.12
CA LEU A 62 -9.24 -1.22 -27.00
C LEU A 62 -8.89 0.24 -27.22
N SER A 63 -9.59 0.88 -28.13
CA SER A 63 -9.61 2.34 -28.22
C SER A 63 -10.33 2.96 -27.01
N ALA A 64 -10.18 4.26 -26.82
CA ALA A 64 -10.87 4.98 -25.76
C ALA A 64 -12.41 4.85 -25.89
N ALA A 65 -12.95 4.95 -27.09
CA ALA A 65 -14.38 4.75 -27.33
C ALA A 65 -14.85 3.34 -27.00
N GLU A 66 -14.09 2.32 -27.39
CA GLU A 66 -14.40 0.92 -27.08
C GLU A 66 -14.32 0.65 -25.56
N THR A 67 -13.38 1.28 -24.88
CA THR A 67 -13.26 1.21 -23.42
C THR A 67 -14.51 1.75 -22.73
N LEU A 68 -14.98 2.93 -23.14
CA LEU A 68 -16.24 3.49 -22.62
C LEU A 68 -17.44 2.58 -22.90
N CYS A 69 -17.54 2.04 -24.12
CA CYS A 69 -18.61 1.12 -24.50
C CYS A 69 -18.64 -0.14 -23.61
N ALA A 70 -17.49 -0.72 -23.32
CA ALA A 70 -17.39 -1.89 -22.44
C ALA A 70 -17.74 -1.54 -20.98
N LEU A 71 -17.41 -0.34 -20.50
CA LEU A 71 -17.74 0.11 -19.15
C LEU A 71 -19.23 0.38 -18.95
N GLU A 72 -19.96 0.81 -19.98
CA GLU A 72 -21.41 1.01 -19.89
C GLU A 72 -22.13 -0.21 -19.30
N ILE A 73 -21.69 -1.43 -19.68
CA ILE A 73 -22.27 -2.67 -19.15
C ILE A 73 -22.02 -2.85 -17.65
N LYS A 74 -20.82 -2.49 -17.17
CA LYS A 74 -20.54 -2.56 -15.72
C LYS A 74 -21.44 -1.60 -14.95
N TRP A 75 -21.61 -0.38 -15.45
CA TRP A 75 -22.47 0.62 -14.83
C TRP A 75 -23.96 0.26 -14.92
N GLU A 76 -24.40 -0.36 -16.03
CA GLU A 76 -25.75 -0.92 -16.17
C GLU A 76 -26.00 -2.04 -15.16
N ASN A 77 -25.06 -2.98 -15.02
CA ASN A 77 -25.17 -4.09 -14.07
C ASN A 77 -25.26 -3.59 -12.61
N ASN A 78 -24.60 -2.46 -12.30
CA ASN A 78 -24.65 -1.83 -10.99
C ASN A 78 -25.87 -0.91 -10.80
N GLY A 79 -26.73 -0.80 -11.82
CA GLY A 79 -27.97 -0.01 -11.75
C GLY A 79 -27.76 1.49 -11.67
N VAL A 80 -26.58 1.99 -12.08
CA VAL A 80 -26.23 3.43 -12.07
C VAL A 80 -26.24 4.05 -13.46
N PHE A 81 -26.44 3.24 -14.51
CA PHE A 81 -26.44 3.70 -15.88
C PHE A 81 -27.63 3.07 -16.64
N LYS A 82 -28.36 3.89 -17.37
CA LYS A 82 -29.52 3.44 -18.15
C LYS A 82 -29.76 4.39 -19.33
N ASP A 83 -30.08 3.81 -20.48
CA ASP A 83 -30.40 4.56 -21.70
C ASP A 83 -29.32 5.60 -22.06
N GLY A 84 -28.03 5.22 -21.88
CA GLY A 84 -26.89 6.06 -22.21
C GLY A 84 -26.58 7.17 -21.19
N LYS A 85 -27.17 7.12 -19.98
CA LYS A 85 -27.02 8.15 -18.95
C LYS A 85 -26.83 7.56 -17.55
N PHE A 86 -26.04 8.23 -16.73
CA PHE A 86 -25.96 7.96 -15.30
C PHE A 86 -27.26 8.38 -14.60
N THR A 87 -27.77 7.47 -13.75
CA THR A 87 -29.04 7.62 -13.05
C THR A 87 -28.93 7.09 -11.62
N PHE A 88 -28.28 7.83 -10.75
CA PHE A 88 -28.20 7.50 -9.32
C PHE A 88 -28.69 8.68 -8.48
N LYS A 89 -29.01 8.41 -7.21
CA LYS A 89 -29.63 9.39 -6.31
C LYS A 89 -28.59 9.99 -5.35
N ASN A 90 -28.89 11.17 -4.83
CA ASN A 90 -28.25 11.78 -3.67
C ASN A 90 -26.72 11.98 -3.80
N ASP A 91 -26.22 12.20 -5.00
CA ASP A 91 -24.78 12.37 -5.27
C ASP A 91 -23.87 11.21 -4.79
N GLU A 92 -24.48 10.05 -4.52
CA GLU A 92 -23.80 8.86 -3.98
C GLU A 92 -23.07 8.10 -5.09
N VAL A 93 -21.86 8.55 -5.40
CA VAL A 93 -20.98 7.91 -6.39
C VAL A 93 -20.39 6.60 -5.85
N SER A 94 -20.02 6.57 -4.57
CA SER A 94 -19.50 5.37 -3.92
C SER A 94 -20.55 4.24 -3.88
N PRO A 95 -20.17 3.01 -4.21
CA PRO A 95 -21.09 1.86 -4.11
C PRO A 95 -21.50 1.58 -2.65
N LEU A 96 -20.66 1.96 -1.69
CA LEU A 96 -20.94 1.81 -0.26
C LEU A 96 -22.04 2.78 0.21
N ALA A 97 -21.96 4.03 -0.25
CA ALA A 97 -22.99 5.03 0.03
C ALA A 97 -24.34 4.61 -0.59
N ARG A 98 -24.34 4.22 -1.87
CA ARG A 98 -25.56 3.76 -2.57
C ARG A 98 -26.25 2.57 -1.89
N ASN A 99 -25.47 1.68 -1.29
CA ASN A 99 -25.99 0.50 -0.60
C ASN A 99 -26.15 0.72 0.92
N HIS A 100 -26.02 1.97 1.40
CA HIS A 100 -26.24 2.34 2.81
C HIS A 100 -25.40 1.51 3.79
N VAL A 101 -24.17 1.20 3.42
CA VAL A 101 -23.21 0.50 4.28
C VAL A 101 -22.89 1.38 5.49
N LYS A 102 -22.81 0.80 6.68
CA LYS A 102 -22.73 1.57 7.95
C LYS A 102 -21.43 1.44 8.71
N ASN A 103 -20.53 0.58 8.29
CA ASN A 103 -19.25 0.37 8.97
C ASN A 103 -18.20 -0.17 7.99
N GLY A 104 -16.96 -0.33 8.46
CA GLY A 104 -15.84 -0.87 7.66
C GLY A 104 -15.88 -2.39 7.41
N ASP A 105 -16.91 -3.10 7.83
CA ASP A 105 -16.99 -4.57 7.71
C ASP A 105 -17.02 -5.06 6.26
N TRP A 106 -17.39 -4.21 5.33
CA TRP A 106 -17.36 -4.52 3.91
C TRP A 106 -15.96 -4.90 3.42
N LEU A 107 -14.91 -4.29 3.98
CA LEU A 107 -13.51 -4.56 3.62
C LEU A 107 -12.99 -5.87 4.20
N LYS A 108 -13.63 -6.40 5.24
CA LYS A 108 -13.16 -7.56 6.02
C LYS A 108 -13.70 -8.91 5.52
N LYS A 109 -14.59 -8.91 4.54
CA LYS A 109 -15.29 -10.14 4.13
C LYS A 109 -14.37 -11.13 3.45
N GLU A 110 -14.58 -12.41 3.73
CA GLU A 110 -13.91 -13.51 3.03
C GLU A 110 -14.24 -13.46 1.53
N GLY A 111 -13.27 -13.76 0.70
CA GLY A 111 -13.41 -13.67 -0.76
C GLY A 111 -13.31 -12.25 -1.31
N HIS A 112 -13.14 -11.24 -0.45
CA HIS A 112 -12.87 -9.85 -0.85
C HIS A 112 -11.42 -9.70 -1.30
N ASP A 113 -11.20 -9.03 -2.42
CA ASP A 113 -9.87 -8.75 -2.97
C ASP A 113 -9.56 -7.27 -2.86
N ILE A 114 -8.30 -6.98 -2.58
CA ILE A 114 -7.75 -5.62 -2.61
C ILE A 114 -6.67 -5.61 -3.68
N LYS A 115 -6.89 -4.87 -4.77
CA LYS A 115 -5.90 -4.70 -5.83
C LYS A 115 -5.14 -3.41 -5.65
N LEU A 116 -3.84 -3.51 -5.36
CA LEU A 116 -2.94 -2.37 -5.29
C LEU A 116 -2.57 -1.89 -6.69
N ILE A 117 -2.72 -0.60 -6.91
CA ILE A 117 -2.47 0.06 -8.18
C ILE A 117 -1.58 1.30 -7.98
N ASN A 118 -0.51 1.38 -8.76
CA ASN A 118 0.25 2.60 -8.99
C ASN A 118 -0.17 3.21 -10.33
N LEU A 119 -0.80 4.38 -10.31
CA LEU A 119 -1.27 5.04 -11.53
C LEU A 119 -0.14 5.32 -12.53
N ALA A 120 1.05 5.64 -12.05
CA ALA A 120 2.22 5.87 -12.89
C ALA A 120 2.71 4.59 -13.59
N ALA A 121 2.54 3.43 -12.95
CA ALA A 121 2.96 2.14 -13.51
C ALA A 121 1.96 1.55 -14.51
N LEU A 122 0.76 2.10 -14.65
CA LEU A 122 -0.29 1.62 -15.55
C LEU A 122 -0.09 2.08 -17.00
N GLY A 123 1.11 2.02 -17.55
CA GLY A 123 1.35 2.30 -18.96
C GLY A 123 0.78 1.23 -19.89
N ASN A 124 1.03 1.39 -21.19
CA ASN A 124 0.45 0.57 -22.26
C ASN A 124 1.00 -0.87 -22.36
N GLY A 125 1.57 -1.42 -21.32
CA GLY A 125 2.05 -2.81 -21.30
C GLY A 125 3.43 -3.04 -21.94
N ASN A 126 3.99 -2.08 -22.62
CA ASN A 126 5.39 -2.10 -23.05
C ASN A 126 6.25 -1.36 -22.02
N TYR A 127 7.54 -1.65 -21.98
CA TYR A 127 8.50 -0.80 -21.30
C TYR A 127 8.37 0.59 -21.90
N SER A 128 7.43 1.33 -21.36
CA SER A 128 7.18 2.70 -21.76
C SER A 128 7.84 3.56 -20.71
N GLU A 129 8.69 4.46 -21.15
CA GLU A 129 9.17 5.57 -20.32
C GLU A 129 8.03 6.55 -19.98
N THR A 130 6.83 6.25 -20.48
CA THR A 130 5.66 7.10 -20.34
C THR A 130 4.78 6.54 -19.21
N PRO A 131 4.54 7.31 -18.13
CA PRO A 131 3.60 6.95 -17.09
C PRO A 131 2.19 6.69 -17.64
N GLY A 132 1.42 5.87 -16.94
CA GLY A 132 0.02 5.61 -17.26
C GLY A 132 -0.80 6.88 -17.35
N LYS A 133 -1.73 6.93 -18.29
CA LYS A 133 -2.63 8.04 -18.58
C LYS A 133 -4.07 7.66 -18.30
N PHE A 134 -4.96 8.61 -18.40
CA PHE A 134 -6.37 8.46 -18.01
C PHE A 134 -7.04 7.18 -18.56
N PHE A 135 -6.95 6.91 -19.86
CA PHE A 135 -7.56 5.72 -20.43
C PHE A 135 -6.83 4.42 -20.06
N ASP A 136 -5.53 4.47 -19.73
CA ASP A 136 -4.83 3.29 -19.21
C ASP A 136 -5.38 2.90 -17.84
N TRP A 137 -5.67 3.89 -16.98
CA TRP A 137 -6.30 3.65 -15.68
C TRP A 137 -7.73 3.13 -15.81
N VAL A 138 -8.51 3.77 -16.67
CA VAL A 138 -9.92 3.41 -16.90
C VAL A 138 -10.07 1.99 -17.43
N LYS A 139 -9.15 1.53 -18.28
CA LYS A 139 -9.12 0.13 -18.77
C LYS A 139 -9.00 -0.88 -17.64
N GLN A 140 -8.30 -0.55 -16.53
CA GLN A 140 -8.15 -1.47 -15.40
C GLN A 140 -9.48 -1.83 -14.76
N ILE A 141 -10.45 -0.92 -14.79
CA ILE A 141 -11.80 -1.17 -14.24
C ILE A 141 -12.49 -2.35 -14.97
N LEU A 142 -12.15 -2.56 -16.24
CA LEU A 142 -12.78 -3.60 -17.05
C LEU A 142 -12.41 -5.03 -16.62
N ILE A 143 -11.25 -5.23 -16.01
CA ILE A 143 -10.78 -6.56 -15.61
C ILE A 143 -11.14 -6.92 -14.17
N LEU A 144 -11.68 -5.99 -13.41
CA LEU A 144 -12.01 -6.20 -12.01
C LEU A 144 -13.41 -6.83 -11.86
N PRO A 145 -13.54 -7.97 -11.15
CA PRO A 145 -14.83 -8.53 -10.81
C PRO A 145 -15.63 -7.57 -9.93
N THR A 146 -16.90 -7.40 -10.24
CA THR A 146 -17.84 -6.67 -9.40
C THR A 146 -18.65 -7.67 -8.57
N GLY A 147 -18.75 -7.49 -7.28
CA GLY A 147 -19.46 -8.40 -6.39
C GLY A 147 -20.99 -8.32 -6.51
N ASP A 148 -21.69 -9.01 -5.62
CA ASP A 148 -23.13 -8.88 -5.45
C ASP A 148 -23.44 -7.67 -4.56
N LEU A 149 -23.58 -6.51 -5.17
CA LEU A 149 -23.83 -5.26 -4.45
C LEU A 149 -25.15 -5.28 -3.66
N LYS A 150 -26.14 -6.08 -4.08
CA LYS A 150 -27.40 -6.22 -3.32
C LYS A 150 -27.21 -6.91 -1.97
N ARG A 151 -26.18 -7.76 -1.88
CA ARG A 151 -25.77 -8.43 -0.64
C ARG A 151 -24.65 -7.69 0.09
N ASN A 152 -24.28 -6.50 -0.36
CA ASN A 152 -23.10 -5.76 0.12
C ASN A 152 -21.79 -6.59 0.06
N ILE A 153 -21.66 -7.38 -1.00
CA ILE A 153 -20.44 -8.10 -1.33
C ILE A 153 -19.71 -7.34 -2.44
N PHE A 154 -18.56 -6.81 -2.11
CA PHE A 154 -17.70 -6.08 -3.04
C PHE A 154 -16.50 -6.98 -3.35
N ASP A 155 -16.38 -7.41 -4.61
CA ASP A 155 -15.36 -8.39 -4.96
C ASP A 155 -13.95 -7.82 -4.95
N THR A 156 -13.79 -6.59 -5.45
CA THR A 156 -12.46 -5.98 -5.55
C THR A 156 -12.52 -4.51 -5.15
N THR A 157 -11.70 -4.18 -4.16
CA THR A 157 -11.37 -2.79 -3.79
C THR A 157 -10.11 -2.36 -4.53
N ILE A 158 -10.12 -1.17 -5.09
CA ILE A 158 -8.94 -0.54 -5.63
C ILE A 158 -8.19 0.14 -4.49
N TYR A 159 -6.92 -0.21 -4.33
CA TYR A 159 -6.01 0.41 -3.40
C TYR A 159 -4.99 1.24 -4.17
N LEU A 160 -5.08 2.57 -4.08
CA LEU A 160 -4.17 3.49 -4.75
C LEU A 160 -3.02 3.87 -3.83
N ILE A 161 -1.79 3.61 -4.27
CA ILE A 161 -0.61 4.17 -3.62
C ILE A 161 -0.51 5.68 -3.90
N PRO A 162 0.32 6.43 -3.15
CA PRO A 162 0.41 7.88 -3.32
C PRO A 162 0.72 8.30 -4.76
N PHE A 163 -0.07 9.22 -5.28
CA PHE A 163 0.00 9.74 -6.65
C PHE A 163 0.32 11.24 -6.71
N GLN A 164 0.76 11.81 -5.60
CA GLN A 164 1.15 13.21 -5.51
C GLN A 164 2.47 13.49 -6.22
N GLU A 165 2.77 14.78 -6.37
CA GLU A 165 4.12 15.26 -6.71
C GLU A 165 5.11 14.70 -5.70
N ARG A 166 6.22 14.14 -6.19
CA ARG A 166 7.12 13.30 -5.41
C ARG A 166 8.58 13.53 -5.77
N ASN A 167 9.45 13.28 -4.82
CA ASN A 167 10.88 13.28 -5.04
C ASN A 167 11.32 11.92 -5.58
N PHE A 168 12.22 11.95 -6.55
CA PHE A 168 12.99 10.78 -7.03
C PHE A 168 12.13 9.62 -7.55
N GLY A 169 10.93 9.90 -8.06
CA GLY A 169 10.04 8.86 -8.53
C GLY A 169 9.40 8.01 -7.43
N CYS A 170 9.78 8.17 -6.17
CA CYS A 170 9.24 7.38 -5.06
C CYS A 170 7.86 7.87 -4.63
N ALA A 171 6.85 7.01 -4.71
CA ALA A 171 5.48 7.34 -4.31
C ALA A 171 5.37 7.78 -2.85
N TYR A 172 6.22 7.24 -1.99
CA TYR A 172 6.23 7.51 -0.54
C TYR A 172 7.09 8.74 -0.14
N LEU A 173 7.47 9.57 -1.09
CA LEU A 173 8.15 10.84 -0.84
C LEU A 173 7.39 12.02 -1.46
N PRO A 174 6.15 12.28 -1.03
CA PRO A 174 5.38 13.40 -1.56
C PRO A 174 6.06 14.73 -1.25
N THR A 175 5.97 15.67 -2.19
CA THR A 175 6.44 17.04 -2.03
C THR A 175 5.30 18.03 -1.87
N SER A 176 4.10 17.63 -2.26
CA SER A 176 2.88 18.41 -2.11
C SER A 176 1.63 17.54 -2.17
N SER A 177 0.48 18.10 -1.84
CA SER A 177 -0.83 17.46 -2.04
C SER A 177 -1.29 17.45 -3.49
N SER A 178 -0.58 18.11 -4.39
CA SER A 178 -0.93 18.15 -5.81
C SER A 178 -0.66 16.81 -6.47
N VAL A 179 -1.49 16.44 -7.44
CA VAL A 179 -1.24 15.26 -8.27
C VAL A 179 0.04 15.45 -9.08
N SER A 180 0.83 14.39 -9.21
CA SER A 180 2.04 14.41 -10.02
C SER A 180 1.73 14.79 -11.47
N LYS A 181 2.48 15.76 -11.99
CA LYS A 181 2.29 16.27 -13.36
C LYS A 181 2.59 15.22 -14.43
N GLU A 182 3.42 14.24 -14.10
CA GLU A 182 3.72 13.12 -15.00
C GLU A 182 2.48 12.29 -15.36
N LEU A 183 1.47 12.26 -14.49
CA LEU A 183 0.21 11.55 -14.70
C LEU A 183 -0.74 12.28 -15.67
N ASN A 184 -0.47 13.55 -15.99
CA ASN A 184 -1.35 14.33 -16.81
C ASN A 184 -1.47 13.79 -18.25
N ASP A 185 -2.69 13.43 -18.65
CA ASP A 185 -3.02 13.22 -20.05
C ASP A 185 -3.26 14.59 -20.72
N LYS A 186 -2.24 15.05 -21.43
CA LYS A 186 -2.26 16.36 -22.05
C LYS A 186 -3.34 16.48 -23.13
N ASN A 187 -3.67 15.38 -23.81
CA ASN A 187 -4.73 15.39 -24.82
C ASN A 187 -6.10 15.60 -24.15
N ILE A 188 -6.34 15.00 -22.99
CA ILE A 188 -7.56 15.21 -22.20
C ILE A 188 -7.60 16.66 -21.69
N GLU A 189 -6.49 17.17 -21.16
CA GLU A 189 -6.42 18.56 -20.68
C GLU A 189 -6.69 19.57 -21.79
N ASP A 190 -6.02 19.42 -22.94
CA ASP A 190 -6.12 20.38 -24.05
C ASP A 190 -7.51 20.37 -24.71
N ASN A 191 -8.16 19.20 -24.83
CA ASN A 191 -9.43 19.05 -25.54
C ASN A 191 -10.66 19.14 -24.62
N LEU A 192 -10.57 18.63 -23.40
CA LEU A 192 -11.70 18.58 -22.47
C LEU A 192 -11.58 19.56 -21.30
N HIS A 193 -10.40 20.20 -21.18
CA HIS A 193 -10.08 21.12 -20.09
C HIS A 193 -10.12 20.49 -18.71
N PHE A 194 -9.82 19.18 -18.61
CA PHE A 194 -9.67 18.46 -17.35
C PHE A 194 -8.19 18.43 -16.97
N ASN A 195 -7.83 19.16 -15.92
CA ASN A 195 -6.49 19.09 -15.36
C ASN A 195 -6.22 17.71 -14.72
N VAL A 196 -4.98 17.41 -14.41
CA VAL A 196 -4.58 16.10 -13.89
C VAL A 196 -5.35 15.68 -12.63
N LYS A 197 -5.67 16.62 -11.73
CA LYS A 197 -6.49 16.34 -10.54
C LYS A 197 -7.89 15.86 -10.93
N GLU A 198 -8.53 16.56 -11.88
CA GLU A 198 -9.86 16.20 -12.37
C GLU A 198 -9.86 14.85 -13.11
N GLN A 199 -8.76 14.53 -13.81
CA GLN A 199 -8.59 13.22 -14.45
C GLN A 199 -8.54 12.10 -13.41
N VAL A 200 -7.77 12.25 -12.32
CA VAL A 200 -7.71 11.25 -11.24
C VAL A 200 -9.06 11.14 -10.50
N GLN A 201 -9.70 12.28 -10.21
CA GLN A 201 -11.04 12.29 -9.61
C GLN A 201 -12.05 11.53 -10.47
N LEU A 202 -12.05 11.78 -11.76
CA LEU A 202 -12.96 11.11 -12.69
C LEU A 202 -12.69 9.62 -12.77
N PHE A 203 -11.42 9.18 -12.80
CA PHE A 203 -11.08 7.76 -12.75
C PHE A 203 -11.66 7.08 -11.51
N ILE A 204 -11.50 7.68 -10.32
CA ILE A 204 -12.03 7.16 -9.06
C ILE A 204 -13.56 7.07 -9.11
N GLU A 205 -14.23 8.11 -9.58
CA GLU A 205 -15.69 8.14 -9.72
C GLU A 205 -16.20 7.04 -10.67
N LEU A 206 -15.56 6.86 -11.83
CA LEU A 206 -15.92 5.81 -12.79
C LEU A 206 -15.72 4.41 -12.22
N ALA A 207 -14.69 4.19 -11.42
CA ALA A 207 -14.43 2.93 -10.72
C ALA A 207 -15.51 2.67 -9.65
N GLN A 208 -15.86 3.68 -8.86
CA GLN A 208 -16.91 3.57 -7.84
C GLN A 208 -18.29 3.31 -8.46
N LEU A 209 -18.60 3.93 -9.60
CA LEU A 209 -19.81 3.66 -10.37
C LEU A 209 -19.82 2.23 -10.94
N ALA A 210 -18.65 1.69 -11.29
CA ALA A 210 -18.51 0.29 -11.68
C ALA A 210 -18.57 -0.70 -10.51
N GLY A 211 -18.78 -0.23 -9.27
CA GLY A 211 -18.99 -1.06 -8.09
C GLY A 211 -17.74 -1.34 -7.29
N HIS A 212 -16.64 -0.66 -7.55
CA HIS A 212 -15.37 -0.83 -6.84
C HIS A 212 -15.17 0.26 -5.80
N PRO A 213 -15.13 -0.04 -4.50
CA PRO A 213 -14.65 0.89 -3.50
C PRO A 213 -13.18 1.27 -3.78
N VAL A 214 -12.80 2.47 -3.39
CA VAL A 214 -11.42 2.96 -3.57
C VAL A 214 -10.85 3.39 -2.23
N ILE A 215 -9.74 2.80 -1.83
CA ILE A 215 -8.95 3.21 -0.67
C ILE A 215 -7.63 3.84 -1.11
N TYR A 216 -7.08 4.68 -0.26
CA TYR A 216 -5.89 5.45 -0.55
C TYR A 216 -4.82 5.22 0.51
N ASP A 217 -3.56 5.18 0.09
CA ASP A 217 -2.41 5.02 0.96
C ASP A 217 -1.99 6.33 1.58
N VAL A 218 -2.07 6.40 2.90
CA VAL A 218 -1.78 7.60 3.67
C VAL A 218 -0.45 7.43 4.39
N LEU A 219 0.42 8.40 4.17
CA LEU A 219 1.64 8.54 4.96
C LEU A 219 1.33 9.33 6.24
N PRO A 220 1.62 8.79 7.43
CA PRO A 220 1.46 9.53 8.68
C PRO A 220 2.62 10.49 8.95
N GLN A 221 3.32 10.87 7.92
CA GLN A 221 4.51 11.70 7.95
C GLN A 221 4.52 12.64 6.73
N ALA A 222 5.36 13.66 6.78
CA ALA A 222 5.56 14.58 5.65
C ALA A 222 6.99 14.50 5.12
N GLY A 223 7.17 14.81 3.86
CA GLY A 223 8.50 15.07 3.30
C GLY A 223 9.17 16.27 3.99
N ARG A 224 10.51 16.28 4.06
CA ARG A 224 11.26 17.33 4.77
C ARG A 224 10.91 18.76 4.35
N PHE A 225 10.74 18.96 3.06
CA PHE A 225 10.36 20.25 2.48
C PHE A 225 9.02 20.14 1.75
N GLU A 226 8.17 19.24 2.19
CA GLU A 226 6.80 19.15 1.66
C GLU A 226 6.08 20.49 1.89
N LYS A 227 5.32 20.91 0.91
CA LYS A 227 4.67 22.24 0.93
C LYS A 227 3.78 22.46 2.14
N ILE A 228 3.16 21.41 2.66
CA ILE A 228 2.35 21.52 3.90
C ILE A 228 3.22 21.88 5.12
N VAL A 229 4.44 21.35 5.21
CA VAL A 229 5.38 21.69 6.28
C VAL A 229 5.84 23.12 6.15
N LEU A 230 6.13 23.56 4.92
CA LEU A 230 6.59 24.92 4.64
C LEU A 230 5.48 25.95 4.84
N ALA A 231 4.23 25.60 4.54
CA ALA A 231 3.08 26.42 4.84
C ALA A 231 2.76 26.48 6.35
N ASN A 232 3.11 25.43 7.08
CA ASN A 232 2.85 25.27 8.52
C ASN A 232 4.12 24.88 9.29
N PRO A 233 5.18 25.72 9.38
CA PRO A 233 6.47 25.32 9.94
C PRO A 233 6.42 24.79 11.38
N ASN A 234 5.36 25.06 12.11
CA ASN A 234 5.15 24.61 13.48
C ASN A 234 4.67 23.17 13.62
N ILE A 235 4.43 22.46 12.50
CA ILE A 235 4.05 21.03 12.55
C ILE A 235 5.26 20.09 12.57
N ALA A 236 6.46 20.60 12.29
CA ALA A 236 7.69 19.85 12.26
C ALA A 236 8.74 20.45 13.19
N ARG A 237 9.75 19.64 13.55
CA ARG A 237 10.93 20.13 14.25
C ARG A 237 11.98 20.61 13.24
N TRP A 238 12.70 21.64 13.65
CA TRP A 238 13.72 22.30 12.86
C TRP A 238 15.08 22.27 13.54
N TYR A 239 16.14 22.38 12.76
CA TYR A 239 17.48 22.65 13.24
C TYR A 239 18.25 23.59 12.30
N ASP A 240 19.32 24.18 12.83
CA ASP A 240 20.23 25.02 12.07
C ASP A 240 21.54 24.24 11.88
N ILE A 241 21.82 23.83 10.64
CA ILE A 241 23.01 23.02 10.32
C ILE A 241 24.30 23.82 10.58
N ASN A 242 24.28 25.14 10.40
CA ASN A 242 25.45 25.95 10.65
C ASN A 242 25.80 25.96 12.15
N TYR A 243 24.78 26.10 13.00
CA TYR A 243 24.97 25.99 14.45
C TYR A 243 25.55 24.62 14.85
N LEU A 244 25.04 23.54 14.27
CA LEU A 244 25.55 22.20 14.53
C LEU A 244 27.01 22.03 14.12
N ILE A 245 27.38 22.53 12.93
CA ILE A 245 28.76 22.47 12.43
C ILE A 245 29.68 23.27 13.34
N ASP A 246 29.26 24.43 13.80
CA ASP A 246 30.08 25.25 14.71
C ASP A 246 30.29 24.54 16.04
N LYS A 247 29.26 23.98 16.64
CA LYS A 247 29.33 23.21 17.89
C LYS A 247 30.26 22.00 17.76
N ILE A 248 30.06 21.19 16.71
CA ILE A 248 30.92 20.02 16.45
C ILE A 248 32.34 20.44 16.15
N SER A 249 32.58 21.56 15.45
CA SER A 249 33.91 22.06 15.17
C SER A 249 34.64 22.42 16.43
N GLN A 250 34.00 23.10 17.37
CA GLN A 250 34.59 23.43 18.67
C GLN A 250 34.95 22.14 19.44
N LYS A 251 34.05 21.16 19.44
CA LYS A 251 34.30 19.89 20.14
C LYS A 251 35.41 19.06 19.49
N LEU A 252 35.50 19.06 18.16
CA LEU A 252 36.61 18.42 17.44
C LEU A 252 37.96 19.01 17.83
N ASP A 253 38.06 20.35 18.07
CA ASP A 253 39.28 20.99 18.52
C ASP A 253 39.61 20.61 19.95
N GLU A 254 38.62 20.47 20.84
CA GLU A 254 38.81 20.03 22.22
C GLU A 254 39.34 18.59 22.31
N ILE A 255 38.87 17.66 21.46
CA ILE A 255 39.27 16.24 21.49
C ILE A 255 40.55 15.96 20.70
N THR A 256 41.07 16.93 19.94
CA THR A 256 42.28 16.76 19.13
C THR A 256 43.49 16.25 19.94
N PRO A 257 43.80 16.77 21.16
CA PRO A 257 44.92 16.25 21.95
C PRO A 257 44.76 14.79 22.39
N GLU A 258 43.55 14.30 22.47
CA GLU A 258 43.27 12.88 22.75
C GLU A 258 43.55 12.01 21.51
N LEU A 259 43.15 12.46 20.34
CA LEU A 259 43.40 11.78 19.08
C LEU A 259 44.88 11.74 18.70
N GLU A 260 45.62 12.79 19.02
CA GLU A 260 47.08 12.87 18.78
C GLU A 260 47.89 11.81 19.55
N LYS A 261 47.30 11.12 20.52
CA LYS A 261 47.96 9.99 21.21
C LYS A 261 48.07 8.76 20.32
N ASP A 262 47.10 8.57 19.43
CA ASP A 262 46.93 7.34 18.63
C ASP A 262 47.21 7.58 17.14
N PHE A 263 47.09 8.83 16.66
CA PHE A 263 47.10 9.15 15.23
C PHE A 263 47.99 10.35 14.92
N ALA A 264 48.48 10.41 13.68
CA ALA A 264 49.27 11.55 13.21
C ALA A 264 48.42 12.81 13.07
N LYS A 265 48.94 13.94 13.51
CA LYS A 265 48.24 15.23 13.51
C LYS A 265 47.69 15.62 12.13
N GLU A 266 48.45 15.37 11.07
CA GLU A 266 48.07 15.68 9.70
C GLU A 266 46.81 14.86 9.28
N ASP A 267 46.76 13.58 9.65
CA ASP A 267 45.62 12.69 9.35
C ASP A 267 44.37 13.07 10.17
N ILE A 268 44.55 13.52 11.40
CA ILE A 268 43.47 14.04 12.24
C ILE A 268 42.87 15.29 11.60
N GLU A 269 43.66 16.26 11.15
CA GLU A 269 43.15 17.49 10.55
C GLU A 269 42.42 17.23 9.23
N VAL A 270 42.91 16.29 8.42
CA VAL A 270 42.20 15.85 7.21
C VAL A 270 40.87 15.21 7.58
N THR A 271 40.86 14.31 8.57
CA THR A 271 39.62 13.62 8.99
C THR A 271 38.59 14.60 9.57
N LYS A 272 39.03 15.57 10.40
CA LYS A 272 38.15 16.65 10.91
C LYS A 272 37.51 17.46 9.76
N THR A 273 38.31 17.76 8.73
CA THR A 273 37.82 18.48 7.56
C THR A 273 36.77 17.65 6.81
N LEU A 274 37.04 16.38 6.57
CA LEU A 274 36.11 15.45 5.94
C LEU A 274 34.85 15.27 6.78
N TYR A 275 34.98 15.18 8.10
CA TYR A 275 33.84 15.07 9.03
C TYR A 275 32.89 16.29 8.93
N LYS A 276 33.47 17.51 8.92
CA LYS A 276 32.69 18.74 8.73
C LYS A 276 32.00 18.80 7.35
N GLN A 277 32.70 18.38 6.31
CA GLN A 277 32.13 18.30 4.96
C GLN A 277 30.98 17.31 4.92
N MET A 278 31.11 16.16 5.56
CA MET A 278 30.09 15.15 5.65
C MET A 278 28.85 15.65 6.40
N LEU A 279 28.98 16.34 7.51
CA LEU A 279 27.88 16.99 8.19
C LEU A 279 27.13 17.99 7.29
N LYS A 280 27.86 18.64 6.38
CA LYS A 280 27.35 19.66 5.48
C LYS A 280 26.71 19.07 4.22
N SER A 281 27.25 18.00 3.69
CA SER A 281 26.89 17.45 2.39
C SER A 281 26.28 16.05 2.43
N GLY A 282 26.36 15.37 3.57
CA GLY A 282 25.90 13.98 3.72
C GLY A 282 26.70 12.95 2.93
N ALA A 283 27.65 13.39 2.12
CA ALA A 283 28.49 12.51 1.34
C ALA A 283 29.90 12.49 1.95
N GLY A 284 30.33 11.35 2.44
CA GLY A 284 31.70 11.15 2.92
C GLY A 284 32.10 9.71 2.68
N ASP A 285 32.96 9.49 1.71
CA ASP A 285 33.65 8.23 1.59
C ASP A 285 35.03 8.42 2.26
N PHE A 286 35.14 7.87 3.46
CA PHE A 286 36.43 7.84 4.14
C PHE A 286 37.27 6.71 3.54
N SER A 287 38.38 7.06 2.92
CA SER A 287 39.35 6.05 2.56
C SER A 287 39.74 5.23 3.80
N ALA A 288 40.14 3.97 3.62
CA ALA A 288 40.51 3.07 4.71
C ALA A 288 41.51 3.71 5.73
N LYS A 289 42.34 4.63 5.25
CA LYS A 289 43.30 5.37 6.09
C LYS A 289 42.64 6.26 7.15
N TYR A 290 41.53 6.91 6.81
CA TYR A 290 40.87 7.88 7.70
C TYR A 290 39.67 7.27 8.44
N LYS A 291 39.25 6.06 8.08
CA LYS A 291 38.09 5.39 8.64
C LYS A 291 38.24 5.17 10.15
N GLU A 292 39.40 4.70 10.59
CA GLU A 292 39.68 4.43 12.00
C GLU A 292 39.60 5.72 12.84
N ILE A 293 40.18 6.82 12.33
CA ILE A 293 40.13 8.12 13.01
C ILE A 293 38.69 8.63 13.05
N TYR A 294 37.98 8.48 11.98
CA TYR A 294 36.56 8.86 11.92
C TYR A 294 35.70 8.09 12.94
N GLU A 295 35.87 6.77 13.02
CA GLU A 295 35.15 5.92 13.97
C GLU A 295 35.48 6.30 15.42
N LYS A 296 36.72 6.64 15.70
CA LYS A 296 37.17 7.14 17.02
C LYS A 296 36.52 8.49 17.34
N ILE A 297 36.54 9.43 16.40
CA ILE A 297 35.86 10.74 16.53
C ILE A 297 34.36 10.54 16.78
N ASP A 298 33.74 9.71 16.00
CA ASP A 298 32.28 9.48 16.08
C ASP A 298 31.86 8.90 17.43
N LEU A 299 32.67 7.96 17.94
CA LEU A 299 32.49 7.37 19.26
C LEU A 299 32.65 8.41 20.39
N ILE A 300 33.69 9.24 20.33
CA ILE A 300 33.92 10.27 21.36
C ILE A 300 32.81 11.33 21.34
N LEU A 301 32.28 11.63 20.16
CA LEU A 301 31.23 12.63 19.98
C LEU A 301 29.81 12.10 20.25
N GLU A 302 29.63 10.83 20.52
CA GLU A 302 28.29 10.23 20.65
C GLU A 302 27.43 10.92 21.73
N ASP A 303 27.97 11.05 22.93
CA ASP A 303 27.26 11.73 24.03
C ASP A 303 27.03 13.22 23.75
N TYR A 304 28.03 13.89 23.18
CA TYR A 304 27.93 15.31 22.84
C TYR A 304 26.88 15.59 21.76
N LYS A 305 26.78 14.74 20.76
CA LYS A 305 25.73 14.82 19.76
C LYS A 305 24.35 14.68 20.39
N LYS A 306 24.22 13.77 21.36
CA LYS A 306 22.98 13.58 22.11
C LYS A 306 22.63 14.83 22.92
N GLU A 307 23.60 15.45 23.63
CA GLU A 307 23.36 16.70 24.38
C GLU A 307 22.89 17.82 23.46
N ILE A 308 23.52 18.02 22.30
CA ILE A 308 23.09 19.03 21.33
C ILE A 308 21.66 18.73 20.83
N SER A 309 21.37 17.45 20.55
CA SER A 309 20.05 17.03 20.09
C SER A 309 18.97 17.32 21.13
N GLU A 310 19.25 17.06 22.39
CA GLU A 310 18.36 17.38 23.52
C GLU A 310 18.18 18.89 23.69
N GLU A 311 19.26 19.68 23.54
CA GLU A 311 19.21 21.14 23.58
C GLU A 311 18.29 21.71 22.50
N LEU A 312 18.51 21.30 21.25
CA LEU A 312 17.70 21.75 20.12
C LEU A 312 16.25 21.28 20.18
N SER A 313 15.98 20.19 20.92
CA SER A 313 14.64 19.67 21.10
C SER A 313 13.81 20.45 22.12
N LYS A 314 14.43 21.36 22.88
CA LYS A 314 13.71 22.18 23.85
C LYS A 314 12.70 23.09 23.14
N LYS A 315 11.58 23.28 23.79
CA LYS A 315 10.47 24.09 23.26
C LYS A 315 10.91 25.50 22.83
N ASP A 316 11.61 26.20 23.71
CA ASP A 316 12.04 27.58 23.44
C ASP A 316 12.99 27.69 22.25
N GLU A 317 13.84 26.69 22.04
CA GLU A 317 14.74 26.63 20.90
C GLU A 317 13.95 26.32 19.60
N GLN A 318 13.00 25.40 19.65
CA GLN A 318 12.12 25.13 18.52
C GLN A 318 11.26 26.35 18.14
N GLU A 319 10.72 27.10 19.13
CA GLU A 319 9.98 28.33 18.86
C GLU A 319 10.84 29.40 18.17
N LYS A 320 12.11 29.55 18.57
CA LYS A 320 13.06 30.45 17.92
C LYS A 320 13.35 30.01 16.49
N LEU A 321 13.60 28.71 16.27
CA LEU A 321 13.86 28.16 14.95
C LEU A 321 12.65 28.31 14.02
N VAL A 322 11.45 27.98 14.49
CA VAL A 322 10.21 28.15 13.72
C VAL A 322 9.99 29.64 13.36
N LYS A 323 10.28 30.55 14.27
CA LYS A 323 10.20 31.98 13.97
C LYS A 323 11.18 32.38 12.87
N LYS A 324 12.45 31.93 12.96
CA LYS A 324 13.47 32.16 11.92
C LYS A 324 13.04 31.59 10.57
N VAL A 325 12.52 30.37 10.55
CA VAL A 325 11.97 29.71 9.35
C VAL A 325 10.89 30.58 8.70
N LYS A 326 9.88 31.02 9.49
CA LYS A 326 8.79 31.88 8.99
C LYS A 326 9.29 33.20 8.42
N GLU A 327 10.30 33.80 9.03
CA GLU A 327 10.93 35.03 8.54
C GLU A 327 11.61 34.80 7.17
N VAL A 328 12.34 33.69 7.02
CA VAL A 328 12.99 33.32 5.74
C VAL A 328 11.94 33.05 4.66
N ILE A 329 10.90 32.26 4.96
CA ILE A 329 9.79 31.98 4.01
C ILE A 329 9.12 33.28 3.57
N SER A 330 8.77 34.14 4.53
CA SER A 330 8.13 35.41 4.25
C SER A 330 8.97 36.31 3.33
N LYS A 331 10.29 36.31 3.56
CA LYS A 331 11.22 37.06 2.71
C LYS A 331 11.33 36.44 1.33
N ALA A 332 11.44 35.11 1.22
CA ALA A 332 11.53 34.40 -0.06
C ALA A 332 10.31 34.68 -0.96
N LEU A 333 9.12 34.65 -0.37
CA LEU A 333 7.85 34.88 -1.05
C LEU A 333 7.49 36.37 -1.18
N ASN A 334 8.29 37.26 -0.61
CA ASN A 334 7.98 38.71 -0.55
C ASN A 334 6.56 38.97 0.03
N THR A 335 6.19 38.27 1.08
CA THR A 335 4.85 38.34 1.66
C THR A 335 4.93 38.58 3.18
N LYS A 336 3.92 39.23 3.73
CA LYS A 336 3.69 39.31 5.18
C LYS A 336 2.50 38.43 5.62
N ASN A 337 1.99 37.60 4.73
CA ASN A 337 0.87 36.73 5.03
C ASN A 337 1.25 35.75 6.16
N LYS A 338 0.39 35.68 7.18
CA LYS A 338 0.57 34.75 8.30
C LYS A 338 -0.05 33.39 8.05
N HIS A 339 -0.87 33.27 7.03
CA HIS A 339 -1.60 32.05 6.67
C HIS A 339 -1.25 31.70 5.22
N LEU A 340 -0.17 30.96 5.05
CA LEU A 340 0.23 30.41 3.77
C LEU A 340 -0.50 29.09 3.52
N THR A 341 -0.77 28.83 2.26
CA THR A 341 -1.25 27.53 1.75
C THR A 341 -0.12 26.84 0.98
N GLU A 342 -0.31 25.58 0.64
CA GLU A 342 0.66 24.86 -0.20
C GLU A 342 0.87 25.54 -1.56
N ASP A 343 -0.19 26.12 -2.13
CA ASP A 343 -0.14 26.81 -3.43
C ASP A 343 0.73 28.10 -3.39
N ASP A 344 0.94 28.68 -2.21
CA ASP A 344 1.81 29.83 -2.03
C ASP A 344 3.31 29.44 -2.01
N ILE A 345 3.62 28.17 -1.81
CA ILE A 345 5.00 27.68 -1.65
C ILE A 345 5.59 27.32 -3.02
N ASN A 346 6.81 27.78 -3.27
CA ASN A 346 7.59 27.45 -4.45
C ASN A 346 9.04 27.07 -4.06
N ASP A 347 9.79 26.55 -5.03
CA ASP A 347 11.15 26.01 -4.79
C ASP A 347 12.15 27.06 -4.29
N LYS A 348 11.89 28.36 -4.56
CA LYS A 348 12.71 29.44 -4.00
C LYS A 348 12.71 29.44 -2.48
N VAL A 349 11.62 28.99 -1.83
CA VAL A 349 11.53 28.87 -0.38
C VAL A 349 12.55 27.83 0.11
N ILE A 350 12.64 26.69 -0.55
CA ILE A 350 13.60 25.62 -0.20
C ILE A 350 15.03 26.14 -0.32
N MET A 351 15.32 26.84 -1.43
CA MET A 351 16.64 27.43 -1.66
C MET A 351 17.02 28.42 -0.52
N GLU A 352 16.13 29.31 -0.16
CA GLU A 352 16.39 30.29 0.89
C GLU A 352 16.53 29.64 2.27
N LEU A 353 15.73 28.62 2.58
CA LEU A 353 15.87 27.87 3.86
C LEU A 353 17.21 27.16 3.93
N THR A 354 17.62 26.46 2.89
CA THR A 354 18.89 25.73 2.86
C THR A 354 20.09 26.67 2.87
N ASN A 355 20.03 27.81 2.18
CA ASN A 355 21.06 28.84 2.24
C ASN A 355 21.22 29.43 3.64
N ASN A 356 20.13 29.45 4.43
CA ASN A 356 20.17 29.89 5.83
C ASN A 356 20.44 28.75 6.82
N GLY A 357 20.76 27.55 6.34
CA GLY A 357 21.06 26.38 7.17
C GLY A 357 19.86 25.81 7.91
N LEU A 358 18.62 26.10 7.49
CA LEU A 358 17.41 25.71 8.18
C LEU A 358 16.79 24.45 7.54
N TRP A 359 16.68 23.40 8.33
CA TRP A 359 16.29 22.07 7.89
C TRP A 359 15.30 21.45 8.87
N THR A 360 14.42 20.61 8.36
CA THR A 360 13.58 19.79 9.25
C THR A 360 14.36 18.59 9.77
N VAL A 361 14.04 18.18 10.98
CA VAL A 361 14.60 16.97 11.57
C VAL A 361 14.21 15.76 10.73
N PRO A 362 15.16 14.89 10.35
CA PRO A 362 14.82 13.64 9.73
C PRO A 362 14.00 12.79 10.70
N GLY A 363 13.01 12.15 10.17
CA GLY A 363 12.20 11.18 10.88
C GLY A 363 11.72 10.18 9.85
N GLY A 364 11.23 9.07 10.25
CA GLY A 364 10.73 8.05 9.34
C GLY A 364 10.94 6.67 9.90
N ALA A 365 10.51 5.69 9.13
CA ALA A 365 10.54 4.29 9.51
C ALA A 365 11.92 3.81 9.99
N TRP A 366 12.95 4.33 9.40
CA TRP A 366 14.35 3.91 9.61
C TRP A 366 15.11 4.79 10.58
N CYS A 367 14.52 5.84 11.06
CA CYS A 367 15.14 6.79 11.97
C CYS A 367 14.38 6.83 13.28
N SER A 368 15.07 6.66 14.42
CA SER A 368 14.42 6.78 15.72
C SER A 368 13.83 8.16 15.90
N ALA A 369 12.53 8.24 16.07
CA ALA A 369 11.82 9.49 16.20
C ALA A 369 12.25 10.25 17.44
N GLY A 370 12.54 11.54 17.32
CA GLY A 370 12.80 12.41 18.48
C GLY A 370 14.21 12.97 18.59
N VAL A 371 15.18 12.48 17.81
CA VAL A 371 16.56 13.01 17.83
C VAL A 371 16.76 13.93 16.65
N PRO A 372 16.99 15.24 16.83
CA PRO A 372 17.32 16.12 15.73
C PRO A 372 18.73 15.85 15.22
N ALA A 373 18.91 15.82 13.92
CA ALA A 373 20.15 15.98 13.19
C ALA A 373 21.19 14.84 13.19
N PHE A 374 21.42 14.13 14.27
CA PHE A 374 22.51 13.14 14.37
C PHE A 374 21.98 11.73 14.55
N GLN A 375 20.94 11.42 13.85
CA GLN A 375 20.32 10.15 14.00
C GLN A 375 21.07 9.07 13.27
N LYS A 376 21.33 7.97 13.96
CA LYS A 376 21.95 6.79 13.38
C LYS A 376 20.89 6.01 12.65
N MET A 377 21.01 5.96 11.35
CA MET A 377 20.31 4.97 10.55
C MET A 377 21.15 3.69 10.55
N SER A 378 20.49 2.53 10.64
CA SER A 378 21.18 1.23 10.71
C SER A 378 22.21 0.99 9.60
N GLU A 379 22.04 1.64 8.46
CA GLU A 379 22.87 1.44 7.27
C GLU A 379 23.74 2.63 6.88
N CYS A 380 23.50 3.79 7.44
CA CYS A 380 24.08 5.05 6.96
C CYS A 380 24.95 5.80 7.96
N GLY A 381 25.09 5.31 9.17
CA GLY A 381 25.85 5.99 10.20
C GLY A 381 25.08 7.11 10.92
N SER A 382 25.78 7.99 11.64
CA SER A 382 25.20 8.96 12.58
C SER A 382 25.23 10.41 12.08
N TYR A 383 24.92 10.64 10.82
CA TYR A 383 24.92 11.99 10.23
C TYR A 383 23.66 12.23 9.40
N PRO A 384 23.24 13.47 9.25
CA PRO A 384 22.14 13.78 8.37
C PRO A 384 22.53 13.43 6.94
N LEU A 385 21.68 12.70 6.29
CA LEU A 385 21.85 12.32 4.90
C LEU A 385 21.25 13.41 4.01
N PHE A 386 21.94 13.76 2.94
CA PHE A 386 21.52 14.84 2.06
C PHE A 386 21.47 14.37 0.62
N LYS A 387 20.51 14.90 -0.13
CA LYS A 387 20.39 14.66 -1.56
C LYS A 387 20.39 15.98 -2.32
N HIS A 388 20.78 15.92 -3.58
CA HIS A 388 20.76 17.06 -4.45
C HIS A 388 19.35 17.59 -4.68
N TYR A 389 19.18 18.87 -4.45
CA TYR A 389 18.02 19.61 -4.84
C TYR A 389 18.43 20.59 -5.93
N ASP A 390 17.86 20.48 -7.12
CA ASP A 390 18.14 21.36 -8.23
C ASP A 390 17.06 22.43 -8.32
N TYR A 391 17.48 23.67 -8.33
CA TYR A 391 16.60 24.80 -8.58
C TYR A 391 17.20 25.66 -9.69
N GLU A 392 16.51 25.78 -10.81
CA GLU A 392 16.98 26.50 -11.99
C GLU A 392 18.38 26.07 -12.46
N GLY A 393 18.68 24.77 -12.43
CA GLY A 393 19.97 24.21 -12.82
C GLY A 393 21.10 24.44 -11.82
N LYS A 394 20.78 24.84 -10.56
CA LYS A 394 21.73 25.01 -9.48
C LYS A 394 21.48 24.01 -8.37
N ASP A 395 22.55 23.37 -7.94
CA ASP A 395 22.55 22.51 -6.76
C ASP A 395 22.31 23.35 -5.50
N VAL A 396 21.15 23.23 -4.90
CA VAL A 396 20.69 24.08 -3.79
C VAL A 396 20.86 23.39 -2.46
N THR A 397 20.66 22.07 -2.41
CA THR A 397 20.79 21.29 -1.19
C THR A 397 21.00 19.83 -1.51
N LYS A 398 21.43 19.10 -0.50
CA LYS A 398 21.62 17.64 -0.57
C LYS A 398 20.84 16.99 0.55
N LEU A 399 19.64 16.55 0.25
CA LEU A 399 18.91 15.66 1.13
C LEU A 399 19.26 14.24 0.76
N ALA A 400 19.94 13.59 1.64
CA ALA A 400 20.25 12.21 1.43
C ALA A 400 19.11 11.36 1.93
N ASN A 401 18.83 10.41 1.31
CA ASN A 401 17.99 9.30 1.62
C ASN A 401 16.48 9.54 1.48
N LEU A 402 15.93 8.57 0.86
CA LEU A 402 14.53 8.48 0.51
C LEU A 402 13.63 8.50 1.74
N ASP A 403 14.09 7.94 2.86
CA ASP A 403 13.32 7.80 4.09
C ASP A 403 13.37 9.00 5.01
N CYS A 404 13.88 10.12 4.55
CA CYS A 404 13.95 11.34 5.35
C CYS A 404 12.61 12.06 5.39
N GLN A 405 11.66 11.48 6.06
CA GLN A 405 10.37 12.07 6.36
C GLN A 405 10.42 12.85 7.67
N THR A 406 9.58 13.87 7.76
CA THR A 406 9.43 14.67 8.96
C THR A 406 8.13 14.29 9.66
N PRO A 407 8.16 13.70 10.85
CA PRO A 407 6.94 13.36 11.56
C PRO A 407 6.19 14.60 12.05
N TYR A 408 4.91 14.72 11.76
CA TYR A 408 4.05 15.78 12.27
C TYR A 408 4.01 15.86 13.78
N TYR A 409 4.10 14.72 14.44
CA TYR A 409 3.82 14.56 15.85
C TYR A 409 4.97 14.92 16.78
N PHE A 410 6.15 15.26 16.28
CA PHE A 410 7.22 15.66 17.16
C PHE A 410 6.90 16.87 18.01
N VAL A 411 6.17 17.81 17.44
CA VAL A 411 5.72 19.01 18.16
C VAL A 411 4.40 18.80 18.90
N CYS A 412 3.81 17.61 18.81
CA CYS A 412 2.60 17.29 19.56
C CYS A 412 2.86 16.96 21.02
N LEU A 413 4.09 16.62 21.39
CA LEU A 413 4.46 16.21 22.75
C LEU A 413 5.42 17.22 23.35
N GLU A 414 4.88 18.18 24.03
CA GLU A 414 5.63 19.09 24.86
C GLU A 414 5.24 18.91 26.34
N ASN A 415 6.21 18.59 27.18
CA ASN A 415 5.99 18.37 28.62
C ASN A 415 4.88 17.36 28.91
N GLY A 416 4.74 16.31 28.10
CA GLY A 416 3.71 15.28 28.22
C GLY A 416 2.30 15.71 27.74
N LYS A 417 2.16 16.87 27.11
CA LYS A 417 0.88 17.36 26.54
C LYS A 417 0.88 17.30 25.03
N PHE A 418 -0.28 16.96 24.44
CA PHE A 418 -0.46 16.97 22.99
C PHE A 418 -0.69 18.39 22.46
N ASN A 419 -0.09 18.69 21.32
CA ASN A 419 -0.37 19.88 20.56
C ASN A 419 -1.58 19.64 19.64
N ASN A 420 -2.78 19.88 20.13
CA ASN A 420 -4.02 19.64 19.39
C ASN A 420 -4.08 20.39 18.05
N LYS A 421 -3.37 21.50 17.91
CA LYS A 421 -3.33 22.25 16.66
C LYS A 421 -2.61 21.47 15.54
N VAL A 422 -1.57 20.72 15.86
CA VAL A 422 -0.88 19.85 14.91
C VAL A 422 -1.80 18.70 14.50
N ILE A 423 -2.48 18.08 15.46
CA ILE A 423 -3.47 17.03 15.22
C ILE A 423 -4.57 17.55 14.28
N GLU A 424 -5.08 18.74 14.56
CA GLU A 424 -6.12 19.38 13.74
C GLU A 424 -5.66 19.65 12.30
N ILE A 425 -4.43 20.13 12.09
CA ILE A 425 -3.87 20.36 10.75
C ILE A 425 -3.77 19.03 9.98
N PHE A 426 -3.24 17.99 10.62
CA PHE A 426 -3.11 16.67 10.02
C PHE A 426 -4.48 16.09 9.60
N ILE A 427 -5.44 16.11 10.50
CA ILE A 427 -6.80 15.61 10.22
C ILE A 427 -7.44 16.41 9.09
N LYS A 428 -7.39 17.74 9.11
CA LYS A 428 -7.97 18.58 8.06
C LYS A 428 -7.31 18.36 6.70
N HIS A 429 -6.01 18.12 6.69
CA HIS A 429 -5.28 17.81 5.45
C HIS A 429 -5.81 16.53 4.81
N LEU A 430 -5.91 15.45 5.58
CA LEU A 430 -6.40 14.17 5.07
C LEU A 430 -7.93 14.17 4.81
N GLU A 431 -8.69 14.87 5.63
CA GLU A 431 -10.13 15.10 5.39
C GLU A 431 -10.36 15.79 4.04
N LYS A 432 -9.59 16.86 3.77
CA LYS A 432 -9.67 17.56 2.49
C LYS A 432 -9.29 16.65 1.33
N PHE A 433 -8.26 15.82 1.51
CA PHE A 433 -7.83 14.87 0.49
C PHE A 433 -8.92 13.83 0.20
N GLN A 434 -9.56 13.31 1.25
CA GLN A 434 -10.71 12.42 1.09
C GLN A 434 -11.89 13.12 0.40
N GLU A 435 -12.21 14.36 0.77
CA GLU A 435 -13.29 15.14 0.11
C GLU A 435 -13.00 15.40 -1.36
N ASP A 436 -11.74 15.68 -1.70
CA ASP A 436 -11.33 15.96 -3.06
C ASP A 436 -11.48 14.72 -3.98
N TYR A 437 -11.22 13.52 -3.46
CA TYR A 437 -11.20 12.29 -4.26
C TYR A 437 -12.30 11.28 -3.90
N ASN A 438 -13.08 11.54 -2.85
CA ASN A 438 -14.15 10.65 -2.40
C ASN A 438 -13.68 9.22 -2.05
N PHE A 439 -12.54 9.08 -1.39
CA PHE A 439 -12.05 7.77 -0.96
C PHE A 439 -12.98 7.10 0.05
N ASP A 440 -13.15 5.79 -0.06
CA ASP A 440 -13.99 4.95 0.80
C ASP A 440 -13.24 4.48 2.06
N GLY A 441 -11.95 4.68 2.10
CA GLY A 441 -11.09 4.30 3.22
C GLY A 441 -9.64 4.71 3.03
N PHE A 442 -8.84 4.50 4.10
CA PHE A 442 -7.40 4.70 4.08
C PHE A 442 -6.66 3.42 4.48
N ARG A 443 -5.57 3.15 3.80
CA ARG A 443 -4.48 2.35 4.36
C ARG A 443 -3.45 3.32 4.93
N ILE A 444 -2.98 3.08 6.13
CA ILE A 444 -1.99 3.92 6.79
C ILE A 444 -0.65 3.21 6.77
N ASP A 445 0.33 3.88 6.20
CA ASP A 445 1.69 3.41 6.04
C ASP A 445 2.46 3.42 7.37
N HIS A 446 3.35 2.47 7.59
CA HIS A 446 4.28 2.42 8.72
C HIS A 446 3.69 2.63 10.12
N VAL A 447 2.50 2.11 10.37
CA VAL A 447 1.86 2.23 11.69
C VAL A 447 2.60 1.44 12.77
N ASP A 448 3.30 0.38 12.40
CA ASP A 448 4.14 -0.45 13.26
C ASP A 448 5.32 0.30 13.87
N HIS A 449 5.90 1.24 13.14
CA HIS A 449 6.99 2.07 13.64
C HIS A 449 6.56 3.09 14.71
N ILE A 450 5.27 3.20 14.93
CA ILE A 450 4.67 4.03 15.98
C ILE A 450 4.91 3.43 17.36
N VAL A 451 5.08 2.12 17.46
CA VAL A 451 5.32 1.41 18.71
C VAL A 451 6.67 0.71 18.68
N ASP A 452 7.74 1.47 18.71
CA ASP A 452 9.08 0.91 18.80
C ASP A 452 9.40 0.47 20.23
N LYS A 453 9.37 -0.82 20.47
CA LYS A 453 9.75 -1.43 21.74
C LYS A 453 11.22 -1.30 22.08
N PHE A 454 12.08 -1.06 21.10
CA PHE A 454 13.52 -0.97 21.33
C PHE A 454 13.95 0.34 22.00
N SER A 455 13.15 1.38 21.91
CA SER A 455 13.40 2.64 22.61
C SER A 455 12.74 2.72 23.99
N GLN A 456 12.15 1.63 24.47
CA GLN A 456 11.38 1.61 25.72
C GLN A 456 12.21 1.23 26.93
N LYS A 457 12.24 2.12 27.93
CA LYS A 457 12.63 1.74 29.29
C LYS A 457 11.46 1.28 30.15
N ASP A 458 10.24 1.71 29.83
CA ASP A 458 9.02 1.51 30.62
C ASP A 458 7.79 1.09 29.82
N GLY A 459 8.02 0.60 28.61
CA GLY A 459 6.94 0.09 27.77
C GLY A 459 6.34 1.10 26.79
N THR A 460 6.49 2.42 26.94
CA THR A 460 5.92 3.39 25.97
C THR A 460 6.80 4.62 25.83
N PRO A 461 7.59 4.74 24.78
CA PRO A 461 8.38 5.93 24.52
C PRO A 461 7.46 7.15 24.38
N ILE A 462 7.84 8.24 25.00
CA ILE A 462 7.08 9.50 24.93
C ILE A 462 6.92 9.94 23.47
N SER A 463 7.92 9.71 22.63
CA SER A 463 7.90 10.06 21.22
C SER A 463 6.83 9.33 20.40
N TYR A 464 6.29 8.20 20.85
CA TYR A 464 5.32 7.39 20.11
C TYR A 464 3.87 7.57 20.56
N ARG A 465 3.62 8.20 21.69
CA ARG A 465 2.24 8.50 22.14
C ARG A 465 1.52 9.48 21.22
N ALA A 466 2.25 10.37 20.56
CA ALA A 466 1.66 11.35 19.67
C ALA A 466 1.14 10.74 18.35
N PRO A 467 1.88 9.87 17.65
CA PRO A 467 1.35 9.16 16.50
C PRO A 467 0.10 8.36 16.82
N TRP A 468 0.11 7.63 17.91
CA TRP A 468 -1.05 6.91 18.40
C TRP A 468 -2.27 7.82 18.56
N LYS A 469 -2.10 8.94 19.23
CA LYS A 469 -3.15 9.94 19.42
C LYS A 469 -3.65 10.50 18.09
N ILE A 470 -2.74 10.87 17.18
CA ILE A 470 -3.09 11.42 15.87
C ILE A 470 -3.91 10.41 15.05
N LEU A 471 -3.47 9.15 14.97
CA LEU A 471 -4.16 8.12 14.19
C LEU A 471 -5.51 7.74 14.80
N SER A 472 -5.59 7.65 16.12
CA SER A 472 -6.86 7.45 16.82
C SER A 472 -7.87 8.55 16.50
N GLU A 473 -7.46 9.82 16.58
CA GLU A 473 -8.34 10.95 16.28
C GLU A 473 -8.70 11.02 14.79
N LEU A 474 -7.77 10.72 13.89
CA LEU A 474 -8.03 10.65 12.44
C LEU A 474 -9.11 9.60 12.13
N ASN A 475 -8.88 8.36 12.55
CA ASN A 475 -9.78 7.25 12.24
C ASN A 475 -11.17 7.48 12.82
N LYS A 476 -11.23 7.97 14.06
CA LYS A 476 -12.49 8.34 14.71
C LYS A 476 -13.21 9.47 13.97
N HIS A 477 -12.48 10.52 13.57
CA HIS A 477 -13.04 11.63 12.81
C HIS A 477 -13.62 11.15 11.47
N MET A 478 -12.85 10.39 10.69
CA MET A 478 -13.27 9.89 9.38
C MET A 478 -14.48 8.95 9.47
N LYS A 479 -14.49 8.02 10.42
CA LYS A 479 -15.63 7.11 10.64
C LYS A 479 -16.89 7.81 11.15
N ASN A 480 -16.75 8.88 11.92
CA ASN A 480 -17.90 9.69 12.32
C ASN A 480 -18.48 10.50 11.16
N LYS A 481 -17.63 10.96 10.24
CA LYS A 481 -18.05 11.73 9.06
C LYS A 481 -18.64 10.84 7.97
N ILE A 482 -18.04 9.68 7.72
CA ILE A 482 -18.40 8.75 6.66
C ILE A 482 -18.69 7.40 7.30
N PRO A 483 -19.96 7.01 7.45
CA PRO A 483 -20.34 5.81 8.22
C PRO A 483 -19.70 4.51 7.76
N TYR A 484 -19.42 4.37 6.47
CA TYR A 484 -18.80 3.17 5.88
C TYR A 484 -17.27 3.25 5.79
N PHE A 485 -16.65 4.31 6.28
CA PHE A 485 -15.21 4.50 6.12
C PHE A 485 -14.41 3.36 6.75
N ALA A 486 -13.54 2.73 5.97
CA ALA A 486 -12.70 1.63 6.41
C ALA A 486 -11.25 2.07 6.56
N THR A 487 -10.54 1.47 7.53
CA THR A 487 -9.13 1.76 7.77
C THR A 487 -8.31 0.48 7.89
N LEU A 488 -7.19 0.45 7.16
CA LEU A 488 -6.22 -0.63 7.14
C LEU A 488 -4.89 -0.09 7.66
N ALA A 489 -4.29 -0.78 8.63
CA ALA A 489 -2.96 -0.44 9.13
C ALA A 489 -1.91 -1.36 8.51
N GLU A 490 -0.81 -0.78 8.06
CA GLU A 490 0.40 -1.56 7.85
C GLU A 490 0.99 -1.89 9.21
N TYR A 491 0.81 -3.15 9.62
CA TYR A 491 1.16 -3.66 10.93
C TYR A 491 2.13 -4.84 10.76
N MET A 492 3.41 -4.57 10.86
CA MET A 492 4.46 -5.58 10.66
C MET A 492 5.08 -6.05 11.98
N LEU A 493 4.57 -5.61 13.12
CA LEU A 493 5.08 -6.00 14.43
C LEU A 493 4.77 -7.47 14.73
N TRP A 494 5.76 -8.14 15.26
CA TRP A 494 5.69 -9.54 15.73
C TRP A 494 4.90 -9.69 17.03
N ASP A 495 4.72 -8.58 17.78
CA ASP A 495 4.00 -8.56 19.05
C ASP A 495 2.52 -8.22 18.84
N LYS A 496 1.67 -8.87 19.62
CA LYS A 496 0.21 -8.87 19.45
C LYS A 496 -0.45 -7.65 20.10
N TYR A 497 -0.25 -6.46 19.54
CA TYR A 497 -0.90 -5.23 20.01
C TYR A 497 -2.28 -5.02 19.35
N TYR A 498 -3.02 -6.07 19.08
CA TYR A 498 -4.30 -5.99 18.37
C TYR A 498 -5.29 -5.07 19.06
N LYS A 499 -5.30 -5.08 20.39
CA LYS A 499 -6.19 -4.26 21.18
C LYS A 499 -5.97 -2.78 20.93
N GLU A 500 -4.71 -2.36 20.97
CA GLU A 500 -4.33 -0.97 20.79
C GLU A 500 -4.68 -0.48 19.37
N TYR A 501 -4.36 -1.25 18.36
CA TYR A 501 -4.66 -0.89 16.98
C TYR A 501 -6.15 -0.92 16.67
N HIS A 502 -6.87 -1.88 17.20
CA HIS A 502 -8.29 -2.06 16.94
C HIS A 502 -9.16 -1.18 17.85
N GLU A 503 -9.00 -1.29 19.19
CA GLU A 503 -9.87 -0.62 20.14
C GLU A 503 -9.51 0.87 20.32
N ASP A 504 -8.22 1.20 20.36
CA ASP A 504 -7.77 2.56 20.63
C ASP A 504 -7.57 3.40 19.36
N MET A 505 -6.97 2.82 18.31
CA MET A 505 -6.76 3.52 17.04
C MET A 505 -7.88 3.28 16.01
N HIS A 506 -8.81 2.36 16.28
CA HIS A 506 -10.01 2.11 15.46
C HIS A 506 -9.73 1.58 14.04
N PHE A 507 -8.67 0.79 13.85
CA PHE A 507 -8.43 0.09 12.60
C PHE A 507 -9.37 -1.08 12.39
N ASP A 508 -9.79 -1.32 11.15
CA ASP A 508 -10.66 -2.43 10.76
C ASP A 508 -9.87 -3.66 10.32
N VAL A 509 -8.76 -3.44 9.62
CA VAL A 509 -7.90 -4.47 9.07
C VAL A 509 -6.46 -4.16 9.46
N LEU A 510 -5.74 -5.17 9.92
CA LEU A 510 -4.31 -5.10 10.11
C LEU A 510 -3.62 -5.92 9.02
N TRP A 511 -2.60 -5.38 8.46
CA TRP A 511 -1.65 -6.12 7.67
C TRP A 511 -0.75 -6.87 8.65
N GLY A 512 -1.25 -8.01 9.13
CA GLY A 512 -0.64 -8.76 10.22
C GLY A 512 0.68 -9.42 9.84
N ASN A 513 1.06 -10.45 10.55
CA ASN A 513 2.33 -11.16 10.43
C ASN A 513 2.61 -11.83 9.07
N ASP A 514 1.83 -11.54 8.04
CA ASP A 514 2.12 -11.90 6.67
C ASP A 514 3.24 -11.01 6.15
N ILE A 515 4.44 -11.26 6.59
CA ILE A 515 5.60 -10.62 5.98
C ILE A 515 5.60 -11.00 4.51
N PRO A 516 5.64 -10.03 3.61
CA PRO A 516 5.56 -10.27 2.17
C PRO A 516 6.62 -11.23 1.63
N CYS A 517 7.80 -11.16 2.20
CA CYS A 517 8.92 -12.02 1.88
C CYS A 517 8.88 -13.40 2.59
N GLN A 518 7.92 -13.67 3.46
CA GLN A 518 7.67 -15.04 3.87
C GLN A 518 6.95 -15.74 2.74
N SER A 519 7.77 -16.37 1.93
CA SER A 519 7.31 -17.35 0.99
C SER A 519 6.24 -18.19 1.67
N ASP A 520 5.12 -18.19 1.14
CA ASP A 520 4.13 -19.19 1.23
C ASP A 520 3.83 -19.80 2.61
N LYS A 521 2.94 -19.18 3.35
CA LYS A 521 2.38 -19.80 4.54
C LYS A 521 1.76 -21.15 4.20
N THR A 522 2.11 -22.17 4.97
CA THR A 522 1.49 -23.48 4.87
C THR A 522 -0.01 -23.37 5.17
N PRO A 523 -0.84 -24.32 4.70
CA PRO A 523 -2.26 -24.37 5.08
C PRO A 523 -2.46 -24.33 6.60
N GLU A 524 -1.61 -25.01 7.37
CA GLU A 524 -1.64 -25.00 8.83
C GLU A 524 -1.42 -23.59 9.39
N ASN A 525 -0.41 -22.87 8.90
CA ASN A 525 -0.12 -21.51 9.38
C ASN A 525 -1.28 -20.54 9.09
N ILE A 526 -1.94 -20.67 7.93
CA ILE A 526 -3.14 -19.87 7.62
C ILE A 526 -4.28 -20.20 8.60
N MET A 527 -4.44 -21.48 8.96
CA MET A 527 -5.45 -21.90 9.92
C MET A 527 -5.12 -21.44 11.34
N LEU A 528 -3.85 -21.42 11.75
CA LEU A 528 -3.43 -20.85 13.03
C LEU A 528 -3.73 -19.35 13.12
N ASP A 529 -3.45 -18.60 12.05
CA ASP A 529 -3.83 -17.18 11.98
C ASP A 529 -5.35 -16.99 12.11
N ASN A 530 -6.14 -17.83 11.41
CA ASN A 530 -7.59 -17.78 11.50
C ASN A 530 -8.07 -18.11 12.94
N GLN A 531 -7.46 -19.08 13.59
CA GLN A 531 -7.80 -19.45 14.97
C GLN A 531 -7.46 -18.32 15.95
N GLU A 532 -6.33 -17.68 15.77
CA GLU A 532 -5.91 -16.55 16.60
C GLU A 532 -6.87 -15.38 16.47
N LEU A 533 -7.22 -15.02 15.23
CA LEU A 533 -8.17 -13.95 14.93
C LEU A 533 -9.57 -14.29 15.49
N THR A 534 -10.00 -15.56 15.36
CA THR A 534 -11.25 -16.04 15.96
C THR A 534 -11.24 -15.86 17.48
N ASN A 535 -10.18 -16.28 18.16
CA ASN A 535 -10.05 -16.17 19.61
C ASN A 535 -10.13 -14.70 20.07
N TYR A 536 -9.46 -13.80 19.35
CA TYR A 536 -9.52 -12.39 19.63
C TYR A 536 -10.94 -11.83 19.43
N ASN A 537 -11.54 -12.04 18.26
CA ASN A 537 -12.84 -11.49 17.90
C ASN A 537 -13.99 -12.01 18.77
N VAL A 538 -13.96 -13.29 19.15
CA VAL A 538 -14.94 -13.87 20.10
C VAL A 538 -14.87 -13.14 21.45
N SER A 539 -13.69 -12.69 21.88
CA SER A 539 -13.53 -11.93 23.12
C SER A 539 -14.20 -10.55 23.12
N LEU A 540 -14.49 -9.99 21.93
CA LEU A 540 -15.03 -8.64 21.77
C LEU A 540 -16.54 -8.49 22.05
N LYS A 541 -17.28 -9.57 22.22
CA LYS A 541 -18.72 -9.57 22.60
C LYS A 541 -19.56 -8.59 21.76
N ASP A 542 -19.69 -8.85 20.48
CA ASP A 542 -20.52 -8.10 19.52
C ASP A 542 -20.02 -6.68 19.14
N LYS A 543 -18.79 -6.36 19.44
CA LYS A 543 -18.15 -5.17 18.87
C LYS A 543 -17.70 -5.42 17.42
N ASN A 544 -17.25 -4.36 16.74
CA ASN A 544 -16.65 -4.48 15.41
C ASN A 544 -15.50 -5.50 15.44
N TYR A 545 -15.54 -6.45 14.53
CA TYR A 545 -14.50 -7.46 14.41
C TYR A 545 -13.26 -6.85 13.76
N LEU A 546 -12.10 -7.29 14.20
CA LEU A 546 -10.84 -7.04 13.52
C LEU A 546 -10.64 -8.08 12.41
N SER A 547 -9.99 -7.69 11.32
CA SER A 547 -9.51 -8.64 10.30
C SER A 547 -8.01 -8.48 10.07
N PHE A 548 -7.39 -9.56 9.58
CA PHE A 548 -6.02 -9.54 9.08
C PHE A 548 -6.02 -9.62 7.56
N LEU A 549 -5.06 -8.96 6.93
CA LEU A 549 -4.86 -9.05 5.50
C LEU A 549 -4.13 -10.34 5.14
N LYS A 550 -4.63 -11.08 4.17
CA LYS A 550 -3.85 -12.13 3.49
C LYS A 550 -3.04 -11.46 2.38
N THR A 551 -1.75 -11.47 2.49
CA THR A 551 -0.89 -10.78 1.53
C THR A 551 -0.39 -11.76 0.47
N TYR A 552 -1.00 -11.71 -0.72
CA TYR A 552 -0.49 -12.47 -1.85
C TYR A 552 0.80 -11.83 -2.37
N ASN A 553 0.82 -10.52 -2.50
CA ASN A 553 1.99 -9.69 -2.77
C ASN A 553 1.76 -8.26 -2.25
N ASN A 554 2.81 -7.45 -2.18
CA ASN A 554 2.76 -6.06 -1.75
C ASN A 554 3.60 -5.13 -2.65
N GLN A 555 3.66 -3.85 -2.28
CA GLN A 555 4.36 -2.81 -3.02
C GLN A 555 5.88 -2.79 -2.80
N ASP A 556 6.41 -3.42 -1.75
CA ASP A 556 7.82 -3.34 -1.36
C ASP A 556 8.70 -4.25 -2.22
N GLY A 557 8.77 -3.93 -3.48
CA GLY A 557 9.44 -4.74 -4.45
C GLY A 557 10.95 -4.86 -4.30
N GLU A 558 11.57 -3.93 -3.60
CA GLU A 558 13.03 -3.92 -3.40
C GLU A 558 13.51 -5.07 -2.50
N PHE A 559 12.72 -5.44 -1.49
CA PHE A 559 13.05 -6.59 -0.63
C PHE A 559 12.68 -7.92 -1.26
N GLU A 560 11.83 -7.90 -2.26
CA GLU A 560 11.21 -9.07 -2.84
C GLU A 560 11.66 -9.36 -4.27
N ALA A 561 12.49 -8.52 -4.86
CA ALA A 561 12.93 -8.70 -6.23
C ALA A 561 13.54 -10.07 -6.50
N PHE A 562 14.20 -10.63 -5.50
CA PHE A 562 14.80 -11.94 -5.56
C PHE A 562 13.91 -13.02 -4.96
N ASP A 563 12.99 -12.64 -4.09
CA ASP A 563 12.18 -13.54 -3.26
C ASP A 563 10.70 -13.54 -3.63
N ARG A 564 10.31 -12.81 -4.65
CA ARG A 564 8.93 -12.82 -5.12
C ARG A 564 8.53 -14.23 -5.52
N TYR A 565 7.44 -14.69 -4.91
CA TYR A 565 6.88 -15.99 -5.18
C TYR A 565 6.75 -16.33 -6.68
N PRO A 566 6.51 -15.41 -7.65
CA PRO A 566 6.54 -15.76 -9.06
C PRO A 566 7.87 -16.32 -9.54
N THR A 567 8.99 -15.85 -9.00
CA THR A 567 10.31 -16.37 -9.38
C THR A 567 10.68 -17.64 -8.64
N GLN A 568 10.26 -17.79 -7.39
CA GLN A 568 10.55 -18.94 -6.54
C GLN A 568 9.59 -20.10 -6.77
N LEU A 569 8.29 -19.82 -6.74
CA LEU A 569 7.26 -20.85 -6.78
C LEU A 569 6.91 -21.31 -8.21
N GLY A 570 7.25 -20.51 -9.22
CA GLY A 570 6.78 -20.69 -10.58
C GLY A 570 5.24 -20.48 -10.68
N GLU A 571 4.70 -20.65 -11.88
CA GLU A 571 3.26 -20.42 -12.12
C GLU A 571 2.35 -21.32 -11.29
N ASN A 572 2.71 -22.60 -11.14
CA ASN A 572 1.89 -23.54 -10.37
C ASN A 572 1.87 -23.21 -8.88
N GLY A 573 3.03 -22.86 -8.33
CA GLY A 573 3.12 -22.44 -6.93
C GLY A 573 2.38 -21.13 -6.67
N ALA A 574 2.50 -20.16 -7.57
CA ALA A 574 1.78 -18.90 -7.49
C ALA A 574 0.25 -19.08 -7.52
N ILE A 575 -0.26 -19.92 -8.44
CA ILE A 575 -1.68 -20.28 -8.46
C ILE A 575 -2.11 -21.02 -7.19
N PHE A 576 -1.24 -21.91 -6.68
CA PHE A 576 -1.56 -22.63 -5.46
C PHE A 576 -1.60 -21.71 -4.23
N LYS A 577 -0.70 -20.73 -4.14
CA LYS A 577 -0.75 -19.69 -3.11
C LYS A 577 -2.07 -18.91 -3.16
N TRP A 578 -2.47 -18.48 -4.35
CA TRP A 578 -3.76 -17.82 -4.58
C TRP A 578 -4.93 -18.71 -4.15
N PHE A 579 -4.90 -19.96 -4.58
CA PHE A 579 -5.91 -20.96 -4.22
C PHE A 579 -6.03 -21.15 -2.70
N LYS A 580 -4.90 -21.31 -1.99
CA LYS A 580 -4.90 -21.45 -0.53
C LYS A 580 -5.59 -20.27 0.14
N TYR A 581 -5.27 -19.05 -0.28
CA TYR A 581 -5.86 -17.86 0.31
C TYR A 581 -7.36 -17.74 0.02
N LYS A 582 -7.85 -18.30 -1.07
CA LYS A 582 -9.27 -18.31 -1.39
C LYS A 582 -10.05 -19.44 -0.73
N PHE A 583 -9.44 -20.58 -0.54
CA PHE A 583 -10.12 -21.80 -0.07
C PHE A 583 -9.80 -22.20 1.39
N LEU A 584 -9.04 -21.40 2.12
CA LEU A 584 -8.84 -21.59 3.56
C LEU A 584 -9.56 -20.47 4.34
N SER A 585 -10.87 -20.44 4.22
CA SER A 585 -11.73 -19.48 4.89
C SER A 585 -11.72 -19.65 6.42
N GLY A 586 -11.80 -18.54 7.13
CA GLY A 586 -11.80 -18.50 8.59
C GLY A 586 -13.18 -18.44 9.25
N GLY A 587 -14.24 -18.37 8.43
CA GLY A 587 -15.59 -18.17 8.94
C GLY A 587 -15.85 -16.75 9.47
N LYS A 588 -16.98 -16.58 10.13
CA LYS A 588 -17.48 -15.27 10.58
C LYS A 588 -16.47 -14.45 11.39
N PHE A 589 -15.71 -15.10 12.25
CA PHE A 589 -14.81 -14.42 13.19
C PHE A 589 -13.37 -14.27 12.70
N ALA A 590 -13.06 -14.85 11.54
CA ALA A 590 -11.73 -14.81 10.97
C ALA A 590 -11.74 -14.56 9.45
N ASN A 591 -12.77 -13.89 8.96
CA ASN A 591 -12.83 -13.45 7.55
C ASN A 591 -11.65 -12.53 7.24
N ARG A 592 -10.98 -12.78 6.11
CA ARG A 592 -9.74 -12.11 5.74
C ARG A 592 -9.73 -11.74 4.26
N PRO A 593 -9.59 -10.44 3.91
CA PRO A 593 -9.40 -10.01 2.53
C PRO A 593 -8.00 -10.39 2.03
N VAL A 594 -7.84 -10.46 0.70
CA VAL A 594 -6.56 -10.77 0.05
C VAL A 594 -6.03 -9.55 -0.70
N LEU A 595 -4.81 -9.15 -0.40
CA LEU A 595 -4.08 -8.11 -1.14
C LEU A 595 -3.24 -8.74 -2.26
N TYR A 596 -3.33 -8.19 -3.45
CA TYR A 596 -2.44 -8.48 -4.56
C TYR A 596 -2.07 -7.19 -5.32
N VAL A 597 -0.97 -7.23 -6.04
CA VAL A 597 -0.45 -6.08 -6.79
C VAL A 597 -0.82 -6.21 -8.26
N ASP A 598 -1.10 -5.10 -8.91
CA ASP A 598 -1.36 -5.06 -10.34
C ASP A 598 -0.23 -5.75 -11.13
N GLY A 599 -0.63 -6.69 -12.00
CA GLY A 599 0.28 -7.57 -12.75
C GLY A 599 0.51 -8.95 -12.14
N ASP A 600 0.17 -9.18 -10.87
CA ASP A 600 0.25 -10.51 -10.25
C ASP A 600 -0.66 -11.50 -10.96
N GLU A 601 -1.85 -11.05 -11.36
CA GLU A 601 -2.83 -11.83 -12.10
C GLU A 601 -2.36 -12.29 -13.49
N THR A 602 -1.30 -11.69 -14.03
CA THR A 602 -0.68 -12.09 -15.29
C THR A 602 0.70 -12.70 -15.11
N PHE A 603 1.07 -13.03 -13.87
CA PHE A 603 2.40 -13.54 -13.54
C PHE A 603 3.53 -12.60 -13.97
N THR A 604 3.33 -11.31 -13.81
CA THR A 604 4.34 -10.31 -14.12
C THR A 604 5.48 -10.44 -13.13
N LYS A 605 6.64 -10.81 -13.65
CA LYS A 605 7.88 -10.79 -12.88
C LYS A 605 8.27 -9.34 -12.69
N GLY A 606 8.12 -8.85 -11.47
CA GLY A 606 8.57 -7.51 -11.14
C GLY A 606 10.08 -7.43 -11.26
N GLU A 607 10.57 -6.48 -12.01
CA GLU A 607 11.84 -5.88 -11.65
C GLU A 607 11.55 -4.97 -10.46
N VAL A 608 12.48 -4.97 -9.53
CA VAL A 608 12.47 -4.13 -8.33
C VAL A 608 12.01 -2.72 -8.65
N GLU A 609 11.28 -2.10 -7.74
CA GLU A 609 10.97 -0.66 -7.72
C GLU A 609 9.83 -0.19 -8.62
N LYS A 610 9.21 -1.04 -9.40
CA LYS A 610 8.22 -0.59 -10.39
C LYS A 610 6.86 -0.24 -9.82
N THR A 611 6.56 -0.71 -8.62
CA THR A 611 5.30 -0.38 -7.93
C THR A 611 5.44 0.84 -7.04
N VAL A 612 6.57 1.03 -6.38
CA VAL A 612 6.80 2.09 -5.39
C VAL A 612 7.63 3.23 -5.95
N GLY A 613 8.75 2.93 -6.58
CA GLY A 613 9.77 3.89 -6.97
C GLY A 613 9.73 4.34 -8.42
N SER A 614 8.78 3.89 -9.19
CA SER A 614 8.89 3.94 -10.63
C SER A 614 8.35 5.20 -11.28
N GLU A 615 9.21 5.90 -11.98
CA GLU A 615 8.87 6.82 -13.06
C GLU A 615 8.54 6.07 -14.37
N ILE A 616 8.68 4.76 -14.40
CA ILE A 616 8.58 3.91 -15.57
C ILE A 616 7.36 3.02 -15.43
N SER A 617 6.57 2.92 -16.48
CA SER A 617 5.45 1.99 -16.56
C SER A 617 5.92 0.55 -16.42
N MET A 618 5.24 -0.20 -15.57
CA MET A 618 5.53 -1.59 -15.39
C MET A 618 5.24 -2.38 -16.67
N ARG A 619 6.22 -3.17 -17.12
CA ARG A 619 6.01 -4.09 -18.24
C ARG A 619 5.19 -5.28 -17.76
N ARG A 620 3.90 -5.27 -18.07
CA ARG A 620 3.05 -6.41 -17.75
C ARG A 620 3.41 -7.61 -18.60
N ASN A 621 3.48 -8.75 -17.95
CA ASN A 621 3.54 -10.02 -18.67
C ASN A 621 2.17 -10.27 -19.35
N LYS A 622 2.21 -10.78 -20.57
CA LYS A 622 1.03 -11.17 -21.34
C LYS A 622 0.69 -12.65 -21.15
N ASN A 623 0.85 -13.15 -19.94
CA ASN A 623 0.53 -14.54 -19.63
C ASN A 623 -0.97 -14.71 -19.37
N TYR A 624 -1.75 -14.73 -20.44
CA TYR A 624 -3.21 -14.87 -20.36
C TYR A 624 -3.66 -16.25 -19.86
N HIS A 625 -2.85 -17.28 -20.00
CA HIS A 625 -3.15 -18.60 -19.42
C HIS A 625 -3.04 -18.57 -17.91
N PHE A 626 -2.06 -17.87 -17.37
CA PHE A 626 -1.96 -17.65 -15.93
C PHE A 626 -3.14 -16.83 -15.41
N PHE A 627 -3.47 -15.73 -16.08
CA PHE A 627 -4.63 -14.92 -15.73
C PHE A 627 -5.91 -15.75 -15.69
N ASN A 628 -6.12 -16.61 -16.67
CA ASN A 628 -7.29 -17.47 -16.72
C ASN A 628 -7.38 -18.39 -15.50
N ARG A 629 -6.27 -19.01 -15.11
CA ARG A 629 -6.21 -19.86 -13.91
C ARG A 629 -6.45 -19.06 -12.64
N PHE A 630 -5.83 -17.88 -12.52
CA PHE A 630 -5.99 -16.97 -11.39
C PHE A 630 -7.45 -16.54 -11.23
N ASP A 631 -8.06 -16.10 -12.31
CA ASP A 631 -9.44 -15.64 -12.34
C ASP A 631 -10.46 -16.78 -12.12
N SER A 632 -10.23 -17.97 -12.71
CA SER A 632 -11.13 -19.10 -12.52
C SER A 632 -11.11 -19.65 -11.09
N VAL A 633 -9.97 -19.63 -10.40
CA VAL A 633 -9.88 -19.94 -8.97
C VAL A 633 -10.77 -18.97 -8.17
N ASN A 634 -10.69 -17.68 -8.49
CA ASN A 634 -11.48 -16.65 -7.82
C ASN A 634 -13.00 -16.85 -8.06
N ARG A 635 -13.41 -17.08 -9.32
CA ARG A 635 -14.80 -17.37 -9.65
C ARG A 635 -15.32 -18.63 -8.95
N LEU A 636 -14.53 -19.68 -8.94
CA LEU A 636 -14.90 -20.93 -8.28
C LEU A 636 -15.11 -20.73 -6.78
N ALA A 637 -14.18 -20.05 -6.11
CA ALA A 637 -14.30 -19.76 -4.67
C ALA A 637 -15.60 -18.99 -4.36
N LYS A 638 -15.91 -17.98 -5.16
CA LYS A 638 -17.12 -17.16 -4.98
C LYS A 638 -18.43 -17.88 -5.34
N SER A 639 -18.35 -18.95 -6.12
CA SER A 639 -19.55 -19.75 -6.46
C SER A 639 -20.05 -20.60 -5.30
N PHE A 640 -19.23 -20.81 -4.26
CA PHE A 640 -19.58 -21.63 -3.10
C PHE A 640 -19.85 -20.80 -1.85
N GLU A 641 -21.07 -20.85 -1.35
CA GLU A 641 -21.42 -20.21 -0.08
C GLU A 641 -20.59 -20.76 1.10
N ALA A 642 -20.22 -22.05 1.05
CA ALA A 642 -19.33 -22.63 2.05
C ALA A 642 -17.97 -21.95 2.13
N VAL A 643 -17.41 -21.52 0.99
CA VAL A 643 -16.11 -20.82 0.96
C VAL A 643 -16.25 -19.37 1.47
N THR A 644 -17.33 -18.68 1.11
CA THR A 644 -17.51 -17.26 1.48
C THR A 644 -18.07 -17.05 2.89
N GLU A 645 -18.72 -18.04 3.47
CA GLU A 645 -19.42 -17.92 4.76
C GLU A 645 -19.12 -19.07 5.74
N GLY A 646 -18.48 -20.13 5.28
CA GLY A 646 -18.14 -21.31 6.08
C GLY A 646 -16.73 -21.23 6.65
N GLU A 647 -16.35 -22.32 7.31
CA GLU A 647 -15.04 -22.48 7.94
C GLU A 647 -14.28 -23.65 7.29
N ALA A 648 -12.98 -23.46 7.07
CA ALA A 648 -12.09 -24.51 6.64
C ALA A 648 -11.50 -25.23 7.87
N GLN A 649 -11.45 -26.55 7.81
CA GLN A 649 -10.86 -27.38 8.82
C GLN A 649 -9.89 -28.38 8.19
N ILE A 650 -8.65 -28.40 8.63
CA ILE A 650 -7.68 -29.41 8.20
C ILE A 650 -8.11 -30.77 8.75
N ILE A 651 -8.28 -31.74 7.87
CA ILE A 651 -8.60 -33.13 8.20
C ILE A 651 -7.31 -33.93 8.42
N THR A 652 -6.35 -33.74 7.53
CA THR A 652 -5.02 -34.32 7.64
C THR A 652 -3.98 -33.43 6.97
N GLN A 653 -2.79 -33.43 7.54
CA GLN A 653 -1.60 -32.84 6.97
C GLN A 653 -0.41 -33.70 7.33
N GLU A 654 0.44 -34.01 6.36
CA GLU A 654 1.61 -34.87 6.53
C GLU A 654 2.90 -34.13 6.14
N ASP A 655 4.02 -34.55 6.71
CA ASP A 655 5.32 -33.90 6.49
C ASP A 655 5.81 -33.98 5.03
N ASP A 656 5.29 -34.92 4.25
CA ASP A 656 5.58 -35.05 2.83
C ASP A 656 4.88 -34.02 1.93
N GLY A 657 4.13 -33.08 2.54
CA GLY A 657 3.39 -32.02 1.82
C GLY A 657 1.94 -32.37 1.51
N TYR A 658 1.46 -33.57 1.87
CA TYR A 658 0.06 -33.93 1.71
C TYR A 658 -0.82 -33.18 2.72
N VAL A 659 -1.88 -32.55 2.21
CA VAL A 659 -2.87 -31.89 3.04
C VAL A 659 -4.27 -32.11 2.50
N CYS A 660 -5.21 -32.27 3.41
CA CYS A 660 -6.64 -32.32 3.10
C CYS A 660 -7.40 -31.43 4.07
N TRP A 661 -8.33 -30.62 3.58
CA TRP A 661 -9.22 -29.84 4.43
C TRP A 661 -10.65 -29.84 3.92
N LEU A 662 -11.57 -29.76 4.86
CA LEU A 662 -13.01 -29.64 4.64
C LEU A 662 -13.40 -28.17 4.79
N ILE A 663 -14.20 -27.66 3.87
CA ILE A 663 -14.83 -26.33 3.95
C ILE A 663 -16.33 -26.54 4.09
N SER A 664 -16.88 -26.14 5.22
CA SER A 664 -18.28 -26.41 5.54
C SER A 664 -18.91 -25.29 6.35
N LYS A 665 -20.23 -25.26 6.33
CA LYS A 665 -21.07 -24.45 7.20
C LYS A 665 -22.20 -25.34 7.73
N GLU A 666 -22.44 -25.29 9.02
CA GLU A 666 -23.41 -26.17 9.68
C GLU A 666 -24.81 -26.11 9.02
N THR A 667 -25.20 -24.92 8.58
CA THR A 667 -26.52 -24.67 7.97
C THR A 667 -26.64 -25.13 6.50
N LEU A 668 -25.51 -25.48 5.86
CA LEU A 668 -25.47 -25.91 4.45
C LEU A 668 -25.48 -27.44 4.33
N LYS A 669 -26.18 -27.93 3.31
CA LYS A 669 -26.16 -29.35 2.94
C LYS A 669 -24.94 -29.73 2.09
N THR A 670 -24.29 -28.74 1.48
CA THR A 670 -23.14 -28.90 0.62
C THR A 670 -21.87 -28.41 1.33
N ALA A 671 -20.78 -29.09 1.11
CA ALA A 671 -19.44 -28.71 1.58
C ALA A 671 -18.42 -28.98 0.47
N LEU A 672 -17.18 -28.52 0.67
CA LEU A 672 -16.08 -28.84 -0.23
C LEU A 672 -14.99 -29.59 0.52
N LEU A 673 -14.41 -30.56 -0.13
CA LEU A 673 -13.19 -31.21 0.31
C LEU A 673 -12.08 -30.84 -0.66
N VAL A 674 -10.98 -30.34 -0.12
CA VAL A 674 -9.78 -30.02 -0.89
C VAL A 674 -8.67 -30.97 -0.50
N VAL A 675 -7.99 -31.52 -1.50
CA VAL A 675 -6.81 -32.36 -1.33
C VAL A 675 -5.68 -31.77 -2.12
N ALA A 676 -4.52 -31.58 -1.51
CA ALA A 676 -3.40 -30.91 -2.16
C ALA A 676 -2.03 -31.44 -1.75
N ASN A 677 -1.06 -31.23 -2.63
CA ASN A 677 0.35 -31.23 -2.30
C ASN A 677 0.82 -29.79 -2.16
N TYR A 678 1.06 -29.32 -0.92
CA TYR A 678 1.38 -27.92 -0.64
C TYR A 678 2.86 -27.58 -0.83
N GLN A 679 3.69 -28.52 -1.19
CA GLN A 679 5.09 -28.22 -1.52
C GLN A 679 5.17 -27.32 -2.76
N ALA A 680 6.05 -26.32 -2.70
CA ALA A 680 6.38 -25.55 -3.89
C ALA A 680 7.10 -26.42 -4.93
N PRO A 681 6.91 -26.20 -6.24
CA PRO A 681 7.67 -26.91 -7.26
C PRO A 681 9.18 -26.72 -7.11
N THR A 682 9.59 -25.53 -6.72
CA THR A 682 10.97 -25.16 -6.38
C THR A 682 10.95 -24.18 -5.21
N GLU A 683 11.91 -24.30 -4.33
CA GLU A 683 12.07 -23.45 -3.16
C GLU A 683 13.56 -23.13 -2.98
N TYR A 684 13.88 -21.85 -2.83
CA TYR A 684 15.21 -21.41 -2.42
C TYR A 684 15.25 -21.34 -0.89
N PHE A 685 16.26 -21.93 -0.29
CA PHE A 685 16.48 -21.79 1.14
C PHE A 685 17.93 -21.43 1.43
N THR A 686 18.11 -20.57 2.40
CA THR A 686 19.43 -20.13 2.84
C THR A 686 19.85 -20.94 4.05
N LYS A 687 21.05 -21.50 3.99
CA LYS A 687 21.71 -22.17 5.12
C LYS A 687 23.11 -21.62 5.31
N GLU A 688 23.63 -21.73 6.52
CA GLU A 688 25.04 -21.47 6.76
C GLU A 688 25.87 -22.72 6.40
N ASN A 689 26.95 -22.51 5.66
CA ASN A 689 27.93 -23.55 5.42
C ASN A 689 28.85 -23.76 6.65
N GLU A 690 29.74 -24.74 6.59
CA GLU A 690 30.69 -25.04 7.67
C GLU A 690 31.62 -23.88 8.04
N ASN A 691 31.76 -22.88 7.17
CA ASN A 691 32.54 -21.68 7.39
C ASN A 691 31.72 -20.49 7.92
N GLY A 692 30.41 -20.66 8.17
CA GLY A 692 29.51 -19.60 8.60
C GLY A 692 29.06 -18.65 7.48
N GLU A 693 29.25 -19.02 6.21
CA GLU A 693 28.79 -18.24 5.07
C GLU A 693 27.39 -18.68 4.69
N SER A 694 26.50 -17.71 4.41
CA SER A 694 25.16 -17.96 3.91
C SER A 694 25.22 -18.45 2.46
N ILE A 695 24.76 -19.66 2.23
CA ILE A 695 24.58 -20.24 0.90
C ILE A 695 23.11 -20.47 0.61
N THR A 696 22.68 -20.16 -0.61
CA THR A 696 21.32 -20.42 -1.07
C THR A 696 21.30 -21.70 -1.90
N GLU A 697 20.48 -22.63 -1.49
CA GLU A 697 20.26 -23.89 -2.21
C GLU A 697 18.84 -23.96 -2.78
N LEU A 698 18.68 -24.68 -3.89
CA LEU A 698 17.42 -24.94 -4.55
C LEU A 698 16.90 -26.32 -4.12
N LYS A 699 15.71 -26.37 -3.55
CA LYS A 699 14.99 -27.58 -3.22
C LYS A 699 13.83 -27.77 -4.21
N TYR A 700 13.64 -29.01 -4.67
CA TYR A 700 12.53 -29.38 -5.55
C TYR A 700 11.44 -30.07 -4.72
N GLY A 701 10.20 -29.68 -4.94
CA GLY A 701 9.05 -30.37 -4.37
C GLY A 701 8.96 -31.80 -4.89
N GLN A 702 8.46 -32.67 -4.03
CA GLN A 702 8.33 -34.10 -4.34
C GLN A 702 6.89 -34.46 -4.72
N ASP A 703 6.75 -35.40 -5.63
CA ASP A 703 5.47 -36.00 -5.94
C ASP A 703 4.99 -36.86 -4.75
N ILE A 704 3.70 -36.82 -4.49
CA ILE A 704 3.04 -37.63 -3.48
C ILE A 704 2.29 -38.76 -4.18
N PHE A 705 2.42 -39.99 -3.68
CA PHE A 705 1.84 -41.18 -4.29
C PHE A 705 0.89 -41.91 -3.35
N ASP A 706 -0.09 -42.60 -3.92
CA ASP A 706 -0.95 -43.60 -3.28
C ASP A 706 -1.65 -43.13 -1.98
N LYS A 707 -2.19 -41.92 -2.00
CA LYS A 707 -3.00 -41.40 -0.88
C LYS A 707 -4.47 -41.77 -1.02
N SER A 708 -5.10 -41.98 0.12
CA SER A 708 -6.55 -42.13 0.22
C SER A 708 -7.10 -41.34 1.39
N ILE A 709 -8.33 -40.90 1.27
CA ILE A 709 -9.04 -40.19 2.32
C ILE A 709 -10.45 -40.70 2.45
N SER A 710 -10.87 -41.03 3.67
CA SER A 710 -12.27 -41.23 4.01
C SER A 710 -12.93 -39.90 4.28
N ILE A 711 -14.06 -39.66 3.61
CA ILE A 711 -14.79 -38.41 3.70
C ILE A 711 -15.39 -38.29 5.11
N PRO A 712 -15.17 -37.17 5.81
CA PRO A 712 -15.58 -37.05 7.21
C PRO A 712 -17.09 -36.90 7.39
N GLY A 713 -17.60 -37.43 8.47
CA GLY A 713 -19.00 -37.32 8.89
C GLY A 713 -19.99 -37.97 7.92
N ASP A 714 -21.17 -37.37 7.76
CA ASP A 714 -22.25 -37.87 6.92
C ASP A 714 -22.14 -37.41 5.45
N TYR A 715 -21.03 -36.82 5.09
CA TYR A 715 -20.80 -36.32 3.73
C TYR A 715 -20.42 -37.45 2.77
N LYS A 716 -20.79 -37.26 1.52
CA LYS A 716 -20.38 -38.09 0.38
C LYS A 716 -19.95 -37.20 -0.76
N ALA A 717 -18.88 -37.54 -1.47
CA ALA A 717 -18.47 -36.82 -2.67
C ALA A 717 -19.45 -37.12 -3.80
N VAL A 718 -19.90 -36.08 -4.46
CA VAL A 718 -20.86 -36.14 -5.57
C VAL A 718 -20.27 -35.67 -6.90
N ALA A 719 -19.24 -34.83 -6.86
CA ALA A 719 -18.57 -34.33 -8.04
C ALA A 719 -17.12 -33.92 -7.73
N GLU A 720 -16.28 -33.87 -8.76
CA GLU A 720 -14.96 -33.23 -8.79
C GLU A 720 -15.02 -32.00 -9.67
N TYR A 721 -14.30 -30.93 -9.30
CA TYR A 721 -14.09 -29.77 -10.14
C TYR A 721 -12.73 -29.86 -10.82
N VAL A 722 -12.74 -29.93 -12.14
CA VAL A 722 -11.55 -30.13 -12.98
C VAL A 722 -11.33 -28.89 -13.87
N PHE A 723 -10.12 -28.35 -13.83
CA PHE A 723 -9.74 -27.24 -14.72
C PHE A 723 -9.53 -27.74 -16.14
N ASN A 724 -10.32 -27.24 -17.11
CA ASN A 724 -10.31 -27.67 -18.51
C ASN A 724 -9.40 -26.82 -19.43
N GLY A 725 -8.69 -25.85 -18.88
CA GLY A 725 -7.87 -24.88 -19.61
C GLY A 725 -8.51 -23.48 -19.70
N GLU A 726 -9.82 -23.37 -19.48
CA GLU A 726 -10.55 -22.11 -19.47
C GLU A 726 -11.24 -21.84 -18.10
N ASP A 727 -11.84 -22.87 -17.52
CA ASP A 727 -12.56 -22.76 -16.26
C ASP A 727 -12.56 -24.09 -15.51
N PHE A 728 -13.06 -24.06 -14.28
CA PHE A 728 -13.34 -25.28 -13.53
C PHE A 728 -14.69 -25.85 -13.93
N GLU A 729 -14.69 -27.07 -14.46
CA GLU A 729 -15.91 -27.80 -14.81
C GLU A 729 -16.25 -28.85 -13.76
N ARG A 730 -17.51 -28.91 -13.41
CA ARG A 730 -18.07 -29.90 -12.51
C ARG A 730 -18.23 -31.23 -13.21
N THR A 731 -17.60 -32.28 -12.71
CA THR A 731 -17.72 -33.65 -13.20
C THR A 731 -18.39 -34.48 -12.13
N ASP A 732 -19.60 -34.96 -12.43
CA ASP A 732 -20.40 -35.78 -11.49
C ASP A 732 -19.83 -37.19 -11.36
N PHE A 733 -19.81 -37.71 -10.13
CA PHE A 733 -19.54 -39.11 -9.90
C PHE A 733 -20.74 -39.98 -10.25
N ALA A 734 -20.50 -41.16 -10.83
CA ALA A 734 -21.57 -42.12 -11.13
C ALA A 734 -22.29 -42.63 -9.87
N ASN A 735 -21.56 -42.72 -8.77
CA ASN A 735 -22.04 -43.08 -7.43
C ASN A 735 -21.50 -42.07 -6.42
N LYS A 736 -22.23 -41.89 -5.32
CA LYS A 736 -21.73 -41.08 -4.21
C LYS A 736 -20.61 -41.83 -3.49
N GLU A 737 -19.42 -41.22 -3.45
CA GLU A 737 -18.23 -41.86 -2.88
C GLU A 737 -18.05 -41.44 -1.43
N THR A 738 -17.63 -42.44 -0.58
CA THR A 738 -17.25 -42.23 0.82
C THR A 738 -15.74 -42.18 1.02
N ASP A 739 -14.99 -42.69 0.05
CA ASP A 739 -13.53 -42.79 0.07
C ASP A 739 -13.01 -42.36 -1.29
N LEU A 740 -12.01 -41.46 -1.27
CA LEU A 740 -11.33 -40.98 -2.47
C LEU A 740 -9.89 -41.50 -2.50
N LYS A 741 -9.41 -41.93 -3.66
CA LYS A 741 -8.05 -42.44 -3.84
C LYS A 741 -7.32 -41.61 -4.89
N PHE A 742 -6.05 -41.33 -4.61
CA PHE A 742 -5.18 -40.52 -5.46
C PHE A 742 -3.90 -41.30 -5.74
N ASN A 743 -3.64 -41.56 -7.01
CA ASN A 743 -2.43 -42.26 -7.42
C ASN A 743 -1.21 -41.35 -7.33
N LYS A 744 -1.39 -40.07 -7.68
CA LYS A 744 -0.30 -39.08 -7.70
C LYS A 744 -0.83 -37.66 -7.55
N LEU A 745 -0.09 -36.83 -6.77
CA LEU A 745 -0.26 -35.39 -6.63
C LEU A 745 1.11 -34.72 -6.86
N TYR A 746 1.19 -33.89 -7.89
CA TYR A 746 2.40 -33.10 -8.15
C TYR A 746 2.52 -31.93 -7.15
N PRO A 747 3.73 -31.38 -6.96
CA PRO A 747 3.91 -30.18 -6.18
C PRO A 747 2.96 -29.06 -6.61
N SER A 748 2.33 -28.37 -5.66
CA SER A 748 1.32 -27.32 -5.87
C SER A 748 0.07 -27.77 -6.65
N GLN A 749 -0.16 -29.06 -6.75
CA GLN A 749 -1.41 -29.59 -7.30
C GLN A 749 -2.47 -29.69 -6.23
N PHE A 750 -3.70 -29.33 -6.59
CA PHE A 750 -4.88 -29.47 -5.74
C PHE A 750 -6.05 -30.07 -6.52
N LYS A 751 -6.96 -30.69 -5.78
CA LYS A 751 -8.24 -31.25 -6.24
C LYS A 751 -9.35 -30.77 -5.34
N ILE A 752 -10.51 -30.51 -5.94
CA ILE A 752 -11.68 -29.97 -5.24
C ILE A 752 -12.86 -30.92 -5.47
N PHE A 753 -13.48 -31.35 -4.40
CA PHE A 753 -14.65 -32.23 -4.43
C PHE A 753 -15.84 -31.57 -3.76
N GLU A 754 -16.97 -31.60 -4.46
CA GLU A 754 -18.26 -31.24 -3.86
C GLU A 754 -18.78 -32.40 -3.04
N LEU A 755 -19.14 -32.08 -1.81
CA LEU A 755 -19.71 -33.02 -0.86
C LEU A 755 -21.18 -32.68 -0.60
N GLN A 756 -22.00 -33.71 -0.36
CA GLN A 756 -23.39 -33.59 0.10
C GLN A 756 -23.62 -34.47 1.32
N ARG A 757 -24.42 -33.96 2.25
CA ARG A 757 -25.00 -34.73 3.36
C ARG A 757 -26.17 -35.58 2.89
#